data_3c24f7e9882e3cad9ba194d0b1c93685
#
_entry.id   3c24f7e9882e3cad9ba194d0b1c93685
#
_cell.length_a   1.000
_cell.length_b   1.000
_cell.length_c   1.000
_cell.angle_alpha   90.00
_cell.angle_beta   90.00
_cell.angle_gamma   90.00
#
_symmetry.space_group_name_H-M   'P 1'
#
loop_
_entity.id
_entity.type
_entity.pdbx_description
1 polymer ?
#
loop_
_entity_poly.entity_id
_entity_poly.type
_entity_poly.pdbx_seq_one_letter_code
_entity_poly.pdbx_strand_id
1 'polypeptide(L)'
;MEKYLDETLSVQERAEALTDAMTVEEQASQLRYDAPEIKRLGIPAYNWWNEGLHGLARSGTATMFPQAIGLAAMFDTKLVEKAGEITSEETRAKYAQYAKHGDRDIYKGLTLWSPNINIFRDPRWGRGHETYGEDPYLTAENGKAYVKGLQGEGKTLRTAACAKHFAVHSGPESLRHEFNAEVSPKDLEETYLPAFEALVKEAHVEGVMGAYNRVNGEASCASKMLMEKLRSWGFDGYFVSDCWAIRDFHEHHGLTKDPVESAALALKTGCDVNCGCTYVNLLAALDEGLITKEDIRKACVHLMRTRIRLGMFDKESEYDIPYSFVSCSENKKISLECAERSMVLLKNNGILPLDESRIKTIAVIGPNSMSIAALEGNYNGTADRYVTFLEGIQNRFSGRVLYAEGCHLYKDRVSGLAKAGDRYAEAVIAAENADAVVLCMCLDATIEGEEGDTGNEFSSGDKKDLRLPESQRILIKKVMETGKPVIIVCAAGSSINTECEPDALLHVWYPGSEGGTALAEILFGDISPSGKLPVTFYETADKLPDFTDYSMKNRTYRYAHDNILFPFGYGLTYSRVICEAVEYKDGKASVKVFNDGAYDVEDVIQLYIKDSSPYAAPNPVLCGFERIKLRAGESRSVTVTIPERAFTSVDENGTRKRFSDSFTLYAGTHQPDKLSTVLSSTECAVTEIKF
;
A
#
# COMPACT_ATOMS: atom_id res chain seq x y z
N MET A 1 3.28 44.73 -10.09
CA MET A 1 3.34 43.40 -9.47
C MET A 1 3.42 42.40 -10.61
N GLU A 2 4.34 41.47 -10.54
CA GLU A 2 4.44 40.40 -11.56
C GLU A 2 3.13 39.58 -11.56
N LYS A 3 2.59 39.25 -12.75
CA LYS A 3 1.28 38.61 -12.89
C LYS A 3 1.19 37.27 -12.11
N TYR A 4 2.28 36.50 -12.02
CA TYR A 4 2.27 35.25 -11.31
C TYR A 4 2.16 35.38 -9.78
N LEU A 5 2.37 36.58 -9.22
CA LEU A 5 2.17 36.93 -7.81
C LEU A 5 0.78 37.50 -7.52
N ASP A 6 -0.07 37.69 -8.53
CA ASP A 6 -1.42 38.19 -8.39
C ASP A 6 -2.39 37.04 -8.09
N GLU A 7 -2.74 36.88 -6.81
CA GLU A 7 -3.64 35.82 -6.31
C GLU A 7 -5.10 35.96 -6.79
N THR A 8 -5.45 37.08 -7.50
CA THR A 8 -6.77 37.24 -8.12
C THR A 8 -6.89 36.55 -9.48
N LEU A 9 -5.75 36.20 -10.09
CA LEU A 9 -5.70 35.43 -11.33
C LEU A 9 -5.86 33.92 -11.07
N SER A 10 -6.33 33.21 -12.08
CA SER A 10 -6.42 31.76 -12.02
C SER A 10 -5.03 31.12 -11.92
N VAL A 11 -4.98 29.89 -11.36
CA VAL A 11 -3.75 29.09 -11.29
C VAL A 11 -3.09 28.93 -12.66
N GLN A 12 -3.90 28.74 -13.72
CA GLN A 12 -3.42 28.61 -15.09
C GLN A 12 -2.75 29.92 -15.59
N GLU A 13 -3.41 31.05 -15.40
CA GLU A 13 -2.87 32.37 -15.84
C GLU A 13 -1.58 32.70 -15.07
N ARG A 14 -1.50 32.39 -13.78
CA ARG A 14 -0.29 32.59 -12.98
C ARG A 14 0.85 31.67 -13.45
N ALA A 15 0.56 30.38 -13.73
CA ALA A 15 1.55 29.42 -14.22
C ALA A 15 2.12 29.77 -15.58
N GLU A 16 1.26 30.20 -16.52
CA GLU A 16 1.69 30.68 -17.83
C GLU A 16 2.55 31.94 -17.70
N ALA A 17 2.12 32.92 -16.91
CA ALA A 17 2.88 34.15 -16.69
C ALA A 17 4.26 33.87 -16.05
N LEU A 18 4.34 32.95 -15.13
CA LEU A 18 5.60 32.56 -14.49
C LEU A 18 6.52 31.84 -15.47
N THR A 19 5.98 30.90 -16.24
CA THR A 19 6.72 30.18 -17.28
C THR A 19 7.22 31.10 -18.38
N ASP A 20 6.38 32.04 -18.86
CA ASP A 20 6.74 33.00 -19.91
C ASP A 20 7.80 34.03 -19.46
N ALA A 21 7.95 34.23 -18.15
CA ALA A 21 9.03 35.04 -17.59
C ALA A 21 10.40 34.31 -17.56
N MET A 22 10.42 32.99 -17.77
CA MET A 22 11.65 32.16 -17.82
C MET A 22 12.24 32.15 -19.23
N THR A 23 13.59 32.02 -19.34
CA THR A 23 14.22 31.60 -20.59
C THR A 23 13.95 30.13 -20.88
N VAL A 24 14.21 29.67 -22.11
CA VAL A 24 14.02 28.27 -22.49
C VAL A 24 14.93 27.35 -21.66
N GLU A 25 16.15 27.79 -21.37
CA GLU A 25 17.10 27.06 -20.53
C GLU A 25 16.60 26.96 -19.08
N GLU A 26 16.02 28.05 -18.55
CA GLU A 26 15.40 28.05 -17.23
C GLU A 26 14.18 27.13 -17.20
N GLN A 27 13.29 27.17 -18.20
CA GLN A 27 12.15 26.27 -18.32
C GLN A 27 12.62 24.80 -18.34
N ALA A 28 13.59 24.45 -19.20
CA ALA A 28 14.13 23.10 -19.28
C ALA A 28 14.74 22.62 -17.95
N SER A 29 15.40 23.51 -17.19
CA SER A 29 15.96 23.19 -15.89
C SER A 29 14.91 22.83 -14.83
N GLN A 30 13.68 23.34 -14.95
CA GLN A 30 12.59 23.05 -14.03
C GLN A 30 11.93 21.68 -14.26
N LEU A 31 12.21 21.02 -15.40
CA LEU A 31 11.64 19.71 -15.75
C LEU A 31 12.40 18.53 -15.12
N ARG A 32 13.37 18.82 -14.27
CA ARG A 32 14.13 17.84 -13.51
C ARG A 32 13.58 17.73 -12.10
N TYR A 33 13.73 16.56 -11.48
CA TYR A 33 13.31 16.35 -10.09
C TYR A 33 14.02 17.26 -9.08
N ASP A 34 15.26 17.68 -9.38
CA ASP A 34 16.12 18.59 -8.63
C ASP A 34 16.12 20.00 -9.23
N ALA A 35 14.94 20.60 -9.42
CA ALA A 35 14.76 21.89 -10.06
C ALA A 35 15.54 23.00 -9.33
N PRO A 36 16.47 23.71 -10.02
CA PRO A 36 17.27 24.76 -9.41
C PRO A 36 16.47 26.04 -9.12
N GLU A 37 17.02 26.91 -8.25
CA GLU A 37 16.49 28.24 -8.02
C GLU A 37 16.63 29.14 -9.26
N ILE A 38 15.68 30.05 -9.45
CA ILE A 38 15.77 31.15 -10.43
C ILE A 38 15.65 32.48 -9.68
N LYS A 39 16.81 32.98 -9.19
CA LYS A 39 16.89 34.12 -8.26
C LYS A 39 16.19 35.37 -8.80
N ARG A 40 16.35 35.68 -10.11
CA ARG A 40 15.78 36.87 -10.71
C ARG A 40 14.24 36.89 -10.70
N LEU A 41 13.59 35.74 -10.61
CA LEU A 41 12.13 35.55 -10.53
C LEU A 41 11.66 35.22 -9.13
N GLY A 42 12.55 35.13 -8.15
CA GLY A 42 12.19 34.71 -6.79
C GLY A 42 11.71 33.28 -6.68
N ILE A 43 12.05 32.41 -7.66
CA ILE A 43 11.68 31.00 -7.65
C ILE A 43 12.71 30.24 -6.81
N PRO A 44 12.32 29.61 -5.69
CA PRO A 44 13.23 28.80 -4.90
C PRO A 44 13.56 27.49 -5.60
N ALA A 45 14.70 26.90 -5.29
CA ALA A 45 14.99 25.51 -5.64
C ALA A 45 13.89 24.61 -5.09
N TYR A 46 13.62 23.50 -5.80
CA TYR A 46 12.57 22.57 -5.39
C TYR A 46 12.94 21.15 -5.79
N ASN A 47 12.89 20.23 -4.83
CA ASN A 47 13.06 18.83 -5.11
C ASN A 47 11.68 18.14 -5.12
N TRP A 48 11.36 17.49 -6.25
CA TRP A 48 10.08 16.81 -6.48
C TRP A 48 10.03 15.46 -5.78
N TRP A 49 11.20 14.88 -5.45
CA TRP A 49 11.28 13.56 -4.85
C TRP A 49 11.09 13.61 -3.33
N ASN A 50 9.90 13.25 -2.90
CA ASN A 50 9.58 13.09 -1.49
C ASN A 50 8.67 11.88 -1.32
N GLU A 51 8.77 11.19 -0.19
CA GLU A 51 8.06 9.96 0.07
C GLU A 51 7.14 10.09 1.27
N GLY A 52 5.93 9.48 1.16
CA GLY A 52 4.91 9.54 2.20
C GLY A 52 3.93 8.38 2.10
N LEU A 53 4.43 7.15 1.95
CA LEU A 53 3.60 5.98 1.71
C LEU A 53 2.76 5.57 2.92
N HIS A 54 3.35 5.61 4.11
CA HIS A 54 2.70 5.29 5.40
C HIS A 54 3.25 6.15 6.54
N GLY A 55 3.27 7.45 6.32
CA GLY A 55 3.92 8.49 7.12
C GLY A 55 5.01 9.17 6.29
N LEU A 56 5.45 10.35 6.71
CA LEU A 56 6.51 11.09 6.02
C LEU A 56 7.83 10.33 6.13
N ALA A 57 8.38 9.92 4.99
CA ALA A 57 9.56 9.07 4.93
C ALA A 57 10.86 9.85 4.67
N ARG A 58 11.98 9.29 5.16
CA ARG A 58 13.36 9.74 4.90
C ARG A 58 13.61 11.23 5.19
N SER A 59 12.77 11.84 6.02
CA SER A 59 12.82 13.26 6.39
C SER A 59 13.03 13.47 7.89
N GLY A 60 13.71 12.56 8.56
CA GLY A 60 13.88 12.54 10.03
C GLY A 60 12.60 12.08 10.74
N THR A 61 12.46 12.43 12.03
CA THR A 61 11.36 11.96 12.87
C THR A 61 9.99 12.38 12.33
N ALA A 62 9.06 11.42 12.26
CA ALA A 62 7.66 11.61 11.89
C ALA A 62 6.80 10.48 12.48
N THR A 63 5.48 10.62 12.44
CA THR A 63 4.56 9.54 12.78
C THR A 63 4.65 8.45 11.71
N MET A 64 4.84 7.20 12.14
CA MET A 64 4.92 6.05 11.26
C MET A 64 3.70 5.13 11.46
N PHE A 65 2.93 4.96 10.40
CA PHE A 65 1.76 4.09 10.35
C PHE A 65 2.13 2.67 9.91
N PRO A 66 1.21 1.69 10.02
CA PRO A 66 1.38 0.42 9.32
C PRO A 66 1.66 0.62 7.83
N GLN A 67 2.41 -0.29 7.23
CA GLN A 67 2.63 -0.30 5.78
C GLN A 67 1.30 -0.33 5.01
N ALA A 68 1.29 0.14 3.76
CA ALA A 68 0.07 0.30 2.96
C ALA A 68 -0.81 -0.96 2.91
N ILE A 69 -0.23 -2.15 2.82
CA ILE A 69 -0.96 -3.42 2.88
C ILE A 69 -1.67 -3.63 4.23
N GLY A 70 -1.06 -3.19 5.33
CA GLY A 70 -1.68 -3.19 6.66
C GLY A 70 -2.80 -2.15 6.76
N LEU A 71 -2.62 -0.96 6.18
CA LEU A 71 -3.69 0.04 6.08
C LEU A 71 -4.88 -0.51 5.28
N ALA A 72 -4.64 -1.27 4.22
CA ALA A 72 -5.71 -1.92 3.44
C ALA A 72 -6.43 -3.01 4.25
N ALA A 73 -5.69 -3.76 5.08
CA ALA A 73 -6.25 -4.82 5.94
C ALA A 73 -7.26 -4.29 6.97
N MET A 74 -7.23 -2.98 7.26
CA MET A 74 -8.24 -2.35 8.12
C MET A 74 -9.63 -2.30 7.47
N PHE A 75 -9.74 -2.23 6.13
CA PHE A 75 -11.00 -1.93 5.43
C PHE A 75 -11.70 -0.69 6.03
N ASP A 76 -10.92 0.36 6.29
CA ASP A 76 -11.35 1.60 6.95
C ASP A 76 -10.79 2.83 6.22
N THR A 77 -11.53 3.31 5.24
CA THR A 77 -11.13 4.46 4.43
C THR A 77 -11.01 5.75 5.23
N LYS A 78 -11.78 5.89 6.32
CA LYS A 78 -11.74 7.10 7.17
C LYS A 78 -10.42 7.19 7.92
N LEU A 79 -9.94 6.05 8.43
CA LEU A 79 -8.67 6.00 9.13
C LEU A 79 -7.48 6.11 8.16
N VAL A 80 -7.62 5.57 6.94
CA VAL A 80 -6.63 5.78 5.85
C VAL A 80 -6.53 7.26 5.45
N GLU A 81 -7.67 7.96 5.33
CA GLU A 81 -7.69 9.41 5.07
C GLU A 81 -7.01 10.18 6.21
N LYS A 82 -7.28 9.81 7.47
CA LYS A 82 -6.64 10.44 8.64
C LYS A 82 -5.12 10.22 8.67
N ALA A 83 -4.64 9.04 8.29
CA ALA A 83 -3.20 8.76 8.16
C ALA A 83 -2.56 9.67 7.07
N GLY A 84 -3.23 9.84 5.93
CA GLY A 84 -2.81 10.79 4.87
C GLY A 84 -2.81 12.24 5.35
N GLU A 85 -3.83 12.65 6.11
CA GLU A 85 -3.93 13.98 6.70
C GLU A 85 -2.73 14.28 7.62
N ILE A 86 -2.45 13.40 8.57
CA ILE A 86 -1.32 13.54 9.49
C ILE A 86 0.01 13.59 8.71
N THR A 87 0.18 12.71 7.73
CA THR A 87 1.39 12.68 6.88
C THR A 87 1.61 14.03 6.18
N SER A 88 0.57 14.62 5.62
CA SER A 88 0.67 15.91 4.92
C SER A 88 0.88 17.09 5.86
N GLU A 89 0.29 17.07 7.05
CA GLU A 89 0.47 18.11 8.08
C GLU A 89 1.90 18.09 8.62
N GLU A 90 2.45 16.91 8.92
CA GLU A 90 3.86 16.77 9.31
C GLU A 90 4.80 17.21 8.19
N THR A 91 4.47 16.91 6.93
CA THR A 91 5.23 17.38 5.78
C THR A 91 5.26 18.92 5.73
N ARG A 92 4.13 19.59 5.92
CA ARG A 92 4.06 21.06 5.96
C ARG A 92 4.85 21.66 7.11
N ALA A 93 4.72 21.10 8.32
CA ALA A 93 5.45 21.55 9.50
C ALA A 93 6.97 21.48 9.27
N LYS A 94 7.45 20.37 8.67
CA LYS A 94 8.88 20.18 8.39
C LYS A 94 9.36 21.02 7.22
N TYR A 95 8.58 21.12 6.13
CA TYR A 95 8.89 21.98 4.99
C TYR A 95 9.13 23.44 5.42
N ALA A 96 8.28 23.96 6.31
CA ALA A 96 8.43 25.31 6.84
C ALA A 96 9.75 25.51 7.61
N GLN A 97 10.19 24.48 8.36
CA GLN A 97 11.46 24.55 9.09
C GLN A 97 12.67 24.41 8.17
N TYR A 98 12.66 23.45 7.26
CA TYR A 98 13.73 23.30 6.25
C TYR A 98 13.91 24.58 5.43
N ALA A 99 12.80 25.23 5.05
CA ALA A 99 12.83 26.49 4.35
C ALA A 99 13.56 27.60 5.11
N LYS A 100 13.36 27.71 6.44
CA LYS A 100 14.06 28.69 7.30
C LYS A 100 15.58 28.47 7.33
N HIS A 101 16.02 27.23 7.14
CA HIS A 101 17.44 26.87 7.05
C HIS A 101 18.01 26.85 5.63
N GLY A 102 17.21 27.25 4.63
CA GLY A 102 17.63 27.24 3.23
C GLY A 102 17.77 25.85 2.60
N ASP A 103 17.27 24.81 3.28
CA ASP A 103 17.33 23.43 2.82
C ASP A 103 16.10 23.08 1.98
N ARG A 104 16.31 22.81 0.69
CA ARG A 104 15.30 22.49 -0.31
C ARG A 104 15.62 21.21 -1.08
N ASP A 105 16.45 20.36 -0.47
CA ASP A 105 16.94 19.14 -1.09
C ASP A 105 15.89 18.01 -1.06
N ILE A 106 16.27 16.82 -1.52
CA ILE A 106 15.45 15.60 -1.54
C ILE A 106 14.77 15.33 -0.19
N TYR A 107 13.55 14.83 -0.22
CA TYR A 107 12.69 14.52 0.95
C TYR A 107 12.26 15.73 1.80
N LYS A 108 12.36 16.94 1.28
CA LYS A 108 12.04 18.18 2.00
C LYS A 108 11.05 19.07 1.25
N GLY A 109 10.41 18.55 0.20
CA GLY A 109 9.37 19.23 -0.59
C GLY A 109 7.95 18.89 -0.12
N LEU A 110 6.99 19.27 -0.96
CA LEU A 110 5.55 19.11 -0.71
C LEU A 110 4.86 18.18 -1.73
N THR A 111 5.61 17.57 -2.63
CA THR A 111 5.12 16.55 -3.57
C THR A 111 5.46 15.17 -3.01
N LEU A 112 4.45 14.39 -2.62
CA LEU A 112 4.65 13.06 -2.05
C LEU A 112 4.36 12.01 -3.12
N TRP A 113 5.36 11.18 -3.46
CA TRP A 113 5.22 10.14 -4.49
C TRP A 113 4.54 8.91 -3.94
N SER A 114 3.30 9.11 -3.55
CA SER A 114 2.37 8.12 -2.98
C SER A 114 0.92 8.55 -3.22
N PRO A 115 -0.02 7.60 -3.24
CA PRO A 115 0.06 6.17 -2.90
C PRO A 115 0.55 5.27 -4.05
N ASN A 116 1.01 4.06 -3.71
CA ASN A 116 1.20 2.97 -4.67
C ASN A 116 -0.12 2.20 -4.82
N ILE A 117 -0.75 2.32 -5.98
CA ILE A 117 -2.05 1.70 -6.29
C ILE A 117 -1.96 0.61 -7.36
N ASN A 118 -0.79 0.02 -7.52
CA ASN A 118 -0.63 -1.18 -8.32
C ASN A 118 -1.37 -2.37 -7.67
N ILE A 119 -1.80 -3.31 -8.48
CA ILE A 119 -2.50 -4.51 -7.99
C ILE A 119 -1.49 -5.57 -7.58
N PHE A 120 -1.58 -6.05 -6.35
CA PHE A 120 -0.76 -7.11 -5.81
C PHE A 120 -1.19 -8.48 -6.39
N ARG A 121 -0.97 -8.67 -7.70
CA ARG A 121 -1.44 -9.86 -8.44
C ARG A 121 -0.69 -11.15 -8.14
N ASP A 122 0.54 -11.07 -7.64
CA ASP A 122 1.39 -12.23 -7.40
C ASP A 122 2.07 -12.13 -6.02
N PRO A 123 1.88 -13.11 -5.12
CA PRO A 123 2.41 -13.05 -3.77
C PRO A 123 3.95 -13.10 -3.67
N ARG A 124 4.64 -13.38 -4.77
CA ARG A 124 6.10 -13.36 -4.83
C ARG A 124 6.68 -11.96 -4.95
N TRP A 125 5.88 -10.99 -5.40
CA TRP A 125 6.33 -9.61 -5.62
C TRP A 125 6.75 -8.91 -4.33
N GLY A 126 8.03 -8.52 -4.24
CA GLY A 126 8.62 -7.91 -3.05
C GLY A 126 7.99 -6.58 -2.65
N ARG A 127 7.60 -5.73 -3.62
CA ARG A 127 6.94 -4.45 -3.37
C ARG A 127 5.42 -4.56 -3.17
N GLY A 128 4.88 -5.78 -3.15
CA GLY A 128 3.45 -5.98 -2.94
C GLY A 128 2.93 -5.32 -1.65
N HIS A 129 3.73 -5.30 -0.59
CA HIS A 129 3.36 -4.68 0.67
C HIS A 129 3.22 -3.14 0.61
N GLU A 130 3.75 -2.48 -0.43
CA GLU A 130 3.56 -1.05 -0.66
C GLU A 130 2.16 -0.72 -1.20
N THR A 131 1.35 -1.72 -1.54
CA THR A 131 0.05 -1.56 -2.20
C THR A 131 -1.13 -1.79 -1.26
N TYR A 132 -2.33 -1.47 -1.72
CA TYR A 132 -3.57 -1.77 -0.99
C TYR A 132 -4.17 -3.15 -1.33
N GLY A 133 -3.35 -4.06 -1.85
CA GLY A 133 -3.73 -5.45 -2.08
C GLY A 133 -4.11 -5.80 -3.52
N GLU A 134 -4.88 -6.87 -3.67
CA GLU A 134 -5.14 -7.50 -4.98
C GLU A 134 -6.47 -7.07 -5.63
N ASP A 135 -7.34 -6.40 -4.88
CA ASP A 135 -8.67 -6.01 -5.37
C ASP A 135 -8.69 -4.57 -5.89
N PRO A 136 -9.14 -4.34 -7.14
CA PRO A 136 -9.20 -3.00 -7.72
C PRO A 136 -10.13 -2.02 -7.00
N TYR A 137 -11.25 -2.51 -6.41
CA TYR A 137 -12.18 -1.65 -5.67
C TYR A 137 -11.60 -1.23 -4.32
N LEU A 138 -11.08 -2.19 -3.53
CA LEU A 138 -10.42 -1.89 -2.26
C LEU A 138 -9.24 -0.94 -2.46
N THR A 139 -8.43 -1.17 -3.50
CA THR A 139 -7.29 -0.31 -3.87
C THR A 139 -7.75 1.10 -4.23
N ALA A 140 -8.83 1.23 -5.01
CA ALA A 140 -9.38 2.52 -5.38
C ALA A 140 -9.91 3.29 -4.17
N GLU A 141 -10.68 2.64 -3.28
CA GLU A 141 -11.27 3.29 -2.11
C GLU A 141 -10.19 3.77 -1.11
N ASN A 142 -9.20 2.92 -0.81
CA ASN A 142 -8.07 3.32 0.06
C ASN A 142 -7.20 4.39 -0.61
N GLY A 143 -6.91 4.25 -1.90
CA GLY A 143 -6.13 5.22 -2.65
C GLY A 143 -6.79 6.61 -2.68
N LYS A 144 -8.10 6.66 -2.93
CA LYS A 144 -8.88 7.92 -2.88
C LYS A 144 -8.83 8.57 -1.49
N ALA A 145 -9.02 7.77 -0.45
CA ALA A 145 -8.99 8.26 0.93
C ALA A 145 -7.61 8.84 1.27
N TYR A 146 -6.54 8.12 0.93
CA TYR A 146 -5.18 8.58 1.19
C TYR A 146 -4.83 9.86 0.42
N VAL A 147 -5.21 9.94 -0.88
CA VAL A 147 -5.02 11.16 -1.69
C VAL A 147 -5.76 12.36 -1.09
N LYS A 148 -7.02 12.19 -0.66
CA LYS A 148 -7.78 13.25 0.01
C LYS A 148 -7.09 13.72 1.29
N GLY A 149 -6.64 12.78 2.12
CA GLY A 149 -5.87 13.09 3.32
C GLY A 149 -4.58 13.86 3.01
N LEU A 150 -3.82 13.44 1.99
CA LEU A 150 -2.59 14.11 1.59
C LEU A 150 -2.85 15.52 1.02
N GLN A 151 -3.83 15.68 0.15
CA GLN A 151 -4.07 16.94 -0.57
C GLN A 151 -4.90 17.94 0.24
N GLY A 152 -5.78 17.46 1.13
CA GLY A 152 -6.71 18.29 1.89
C GLY A 152 -7.79 18.93 1.01
N GLU A 153 -8.69 19.69 1.63
CA GLU A 153 -9.82 20.35 0.98
C GLU A 153 -9.69 21.91 0.97
N GLY A 154 -8.48 22.44 1.25
CA GLY A 154 -8.22 23.86 1.31
C GLY A 154 -8.21 24.56 -0.06
N LYS A 155 -8.05 25.89 -0.06
CA LYS A 155 -7.84 26.70 -1.28
C LYS A 155 -6.57 26.26 -2.01
N THR A 156 -5.53 25.93 -1.23
CA THR A 156 -4.28 25.36 -1.72
C THR A 156 -4.16 23.89 -1.29
N LEU A 157 -3.40 23.11 -2.05
CA LEU A 157 -3.11 21.74 -1.68
C LEU A 157 -2.22 21.71 -0.42
N ARG A 158 -2.54 20.85 0.55
CA ARG A 158 -1.66 20.64 1.70
C ARG A 158 -0.34 20.00 1.26
N THR A 159 -0.41 18.95 0.48
CA THR A 159 0.69 18.34 -0.30
C THR A 159 0.14 17.89 -1.65
N ALA A 160 1.00 17.62 -2.62
CA ALA A 160 0.58 17.01 -3.89
C ALA A 160 0.84 15.51 -3.84
N ALA A 161 -0.21 14.72 -3.86
CA ALA A 161 -0.14 13.27 -3.98
C ALA A 161 0.25 12.85 -5.40
N CYS A 162 0.85 11.66 -5.54
CA CYS A 162 1.25 11.11 -6.83
C CYS A 162 0.90 9.62 -6.91
N ALA A 163 -0.08 9.28 -7.73
CA ALA A 163 -0.48 7.89 -7.95
C ALA A 163 0.60 7.12 -8.74
N LYS A 164 1.08 6.01 -8.22
CA LYS A 164 2.15 5.21 -8.84
C LYS A 164 1.84 3.72 -8.82
N HIS A 165 2.41 2.93 -9.72
CA HIS A 165 3.21 3.27 -10.92
C HIS A 165 2.35 3.00 -12.15
N PHE A 166 2.12 3.99 -12.98
CA PHE A 166 1.22 3.94 -14.13
C PHE A 166 1.94 3.40 -15.36
N ALA A 167 1.62 2.18 -15.85
CA ALA A 167 0.66 1.23 -15.33
C ALA A 167 1.17 -0.20 -15.53
N VAL A 168 0.36 -1.17 -15.04
CA VAL A 168 0.64 -2.61 -15.23
C VAL A 168 2.02 -2.99 -14.67
N HIS A 169 2.27 -2.61 -13.42
CA HIS A 169 3.53 -2.84 -12.71
C HIS A 169 3.28 -3.64 -11.43
N SER A 170 3.79 -4.88 -11.36
CA SER A 170 3.64 -5.79 -10.22
C SER A 170 4.69 -6.90 -10.24
N GLY A 171 5.96 -6.55 -10.49
CA GLY A 171 7.09 -7.48 -10.59
C GLY A 171 7.15 -8.26 -11.93
N PRO A 172 8.18 -9.05 -12.14
CA PRO A 172 9.31 -9.31 -11.25
C PRO A 172 10.27 -8.11 -11.09
N GLU A 173 10.74 -7.88 -9.86
CA GLU A 173 11.65 -6.76 -9.58
C GLU A 173 12.99 -6.86 -10.34
N SER A 174 13.54 -8.06 -10.44
CA SER A 174 14.81 -8.30 -11.16
C SER A 174 14.73 -8.01 -12.67
N LEU A 175 13.54 -7.87 -13.23
CA LEU A 175 13.32 -7.58 -14.66
C LEU A 175 12.72 -6.19 -14.89
N ARG A 176 12.47 -5.40 -13.86
CA ARG A 176 11.64 -4.19 -13.95
C ARG A 176 12.10 -3.19 -15.01
N HIS A 177 13.41 -3.11 -15.27
CA HIS A 177 14.01 -2.19 -16.24
C HIS A 177 13.85 -2.62 -17.69
N GLU A 178 13.74 -3.93 -17.97
CA GLU A 178 13.67 -4.47 -19.34
C GLU A 178 12.32 -5.12 -19.68
N PHE A 179 11.45 -5.30 -18.67
CA PHE A 179 10.23 -6.07 -18.80
C PHE A 179 9.20 -5.41 -19.73
N ASN A 180 8.49 -6.24 -20.51
CA ASN A 180 7.32 -5.83 -21.28
C ASN A 180 6.09 -6.58 -20.75
N ALA A 181 5.22 -5.87 -20.05
CA ALA A 181 3.96 -6.42 -19.58
C ALA A 181 2.98 -6.55 -20.76
N GLU A 182 2.72 -7.78 -21.17
CA GLU A 182 1.70 -8.08 -22.18
C GLU A 182 0.36 -8.31 -21.46
N VAL A 183 -0.61 -7.45 -21.74
CA VAL A 183 -1.91 -7.43 -21.08
C VAL A 183 -3.04 -7.32 -22.07
N SER A 184 -4.11 -8.12 -21.86
CA SER A 184 -5.32 -8.04 -22.68
C SER A 184 -6.06 -6.70 -22.43
N PRO A 185 -6.84 -6.19 -23.41
CA PRO A 185 -7.69 -5.03 -23.19
C PRO A 185 -8.66 -5.22 -22.02
N LYS A 186 -9.17 -6.44 -21.83
CA LYS A 186 -10.03 -6.79 -20.69
C LYS A 186 -9.32 -6.65 -19.37
N ASP A 187 -8.18 -7.30 -19.17
CA ASP A 187 -7.44 -7.24 -17.89
C ASP A 187 -6.95 -5.82 -17.59
N LEU A 188 -6.56 -5.07 -18.62
CA LEU A 188 -6.14 -3.68 -18.49
C LEU A 188 -7.27 -2.82 -17.90
N GLU A 189 -8.49 -2.89 -18.47
CA GLU A 189 -9.66 -2.09 -18.07
C GLU A 189 -10.39 -2.65 -16.84
N GLU A 190 -10.24 -3.93 -16.54
CA GLU A 190 -10.94 -4.56 -15.43
C GLU A 190 -10.11 -4.56 -14.14
N THR A 191 -8.78 -4.66 -14.25
CA THR A 191 -7.88 -4.88 -13.12
C THR A 191 -6.85 -3.76 -12.92
N TYR A 192 -6.08 -3.41 -13.97
CA TYR A 192 -4.90 -2.57 -13.79
C TYR A 192 -5.17 -1.07 -13.80
N LEU A 193 -6.19 -0.59 -14.51
CA LEU A 193 -6.50 0.84 -14.62
C LEU A 193 -7.55 1.39 -13.65
N PRO A 194 -8.49 0.62 -13.08
CA PRO A 194 -9.61 1.16 -12.31
C PRO A 194 -9.22 2.05 -11.14
N ALA A 195 -8.17 1.71 -10.39
CA ALA A 195 -7.71 2.53 -9.27
C ALA A 195 -7.15 3.88 -9.75
N PHE A 196 -6.37 3.91 -10.84
CA PHE A 196 -5.89 5.16 -11.44
C PHE A 196 -7.03 6.03 -11.92
N GLU A 197 -8.00 5.46 -12.62
CA GLU A 197 -9.21 6.17 -13.07
C GLU A 197 -9.95 6.81 -11.91
N ALA A 198 -10.14 6.07 -10.82
CA ALA A 198 -10.83 6.55 -9.61
C ALA A 198 -10.06 7.69 -8.93
N LEU A 199 -8.74 7.58 -8.79
CA LEU A 199 -7.93 8.63 -8.18
C LEU A 199 -7.92 9.92 -9.01
N VAL A 200 -7.93 9.82 -10.34
CA VAL A 200 -8.02 10.98 -11.21
C VAL A 200 -9.40 11.64 -11.14
N LYS A 201 -10.47 10.84 -11.33
CA LYS A 201 -11.84 11.39 -11.46
C LYS A 201 -12.47 11.80 -10.14
N GLU A 202 -12.17 11.08 -9.04
CA GLU A 202 -12.90 11.23 -7.78
C GLU A 202 -12.07 11.83 -6.66
N ALA A 203 -10.73 11.64 -6.68
CA ALA A 203 -9.83 12.23 -5.70
C ALA A 203 -8.97 13.37 -6.27
N HIS A 204 -9.05 13.61 -7.58
CA HIS A 204 -8.31 14.70 -8.27
C HIS A 204 -6.82 14.70 -7.93
N VAL A 205 -6.19 13.52 -8.01
CA VAL A 205 -4.77 13.36 -7.70
C VAL A 205 -3.91 14.29 -8.55
N GLU A 206 -3.00 15.04 -7.91
CA GLU A 206 -2.20 16.09 -8.56
C GLU A 206 -1.06 15.53 -9.41
N GLY A 207 -0.51 14.35 -9.08
CA GLY A 207 0.57 13.73 -9.82
C GLY A 207 0.26 12.29 -10.21
N VAL A 208 0.87 11.84 -11.31
CA VAL A 208 0.90 10.44 -11.73
C VAL A 208 2.32 10.08 -12.14
N MET A 209 2.83 8.95 -11.66
CA MET A 209 4.18 8.46 -11.98
C MET A 209 4.11 7.29 -12.95
N GLY A 210 4.79 7.40 -14.09
CA GLY A 210 4.96 6.31 -15.06
C GLY A 210 5.88 5.23 -14.53
N ALA A 211 5.55 3.96 -14.79
CA ALA A 211 6.32 2.80 -14.34
C ALA A 211 7.61 2.60 -15.16
N TYR A 212 8.51 1.73 -14.66
CA TYR A 212 9.72 1.32 -15.37
C TYR A 212 9.44 0.53 -16.64
N ASN A 213 8.53 -0.44 -16.55
CA ASN A 213 8.28 -1.44 -17.59
C ASN A 213 7.62 -0.87 -18.85
N ARG A 214 7.71 -1.65 -19.92
CA ARG A 214 6.85 -1.45 -21.09
C ARG A 214 5.48 -2.09 -20.85
N VAL A 215 4.47 -1.57 -21.53
CA VAL A 215 3.12 -2.15 -21.62
C VAL A 215 2.78 -2.35 -23.08
N ASN A 216 2.56 -3.59 -23.49
CA ASN A 216 2.27 -3.96 -24.88
C ASN A 216 3.25 -3.33 -25.90
N GLY A 217 4.55 -3.27 -25.51
CA GLY A 217 5.65 -2.76 -26.33
C GLY A 217 6.00 -1.28 -26.17
N GLU A 218 5.14 -0.46 -25.56
CA GLU A 218 5.41 0.97 -25.29
C GLU A 218 5.98 1.16 -23.88
N ALA A 219 7.03 1.98 -23.72
CA ALA A 219 7.53 2.34 -22.38
C ALA A 219 6.46 3.13 -21.62
N SER A 220 6.16 2.76 -20.37
CA SER A 220 5.09 3.39 -19.58
C SER A 220 5.26 4.91 -19.46
N CYS A 221 6.50 5.40 -19.31
CA CYS A 221 6.82 6.83 -19.24
C CYS A 221 6.71 7.55 -20.59
N ALA A 222 6.46 6.83 -21.69
CA ALA A 222 6.29 7.38 -23.05
C ALA A 222 5.23 6.61 -23.85
N SER A 223 4.28 5.99 -23.18
CA SER A 223 3.16 5.30 -23.83
C SER A 223 2.09 6.29 -24.27
N LYS A 224 1.88 6.36 -25.59
CA LYS A 224 0.83 7.18 -26.14
C LYS A 224 -0.55 6.68 -25.71
N MET A 225 -0.77 5.37 -25.74
CA MET A 225 -2.01 4.75 -25.31
C MET A 225 -2.35 5.07 -23.85
N LEU A 226 -1.39 4.92 -22.94
CA LEU A 226 -1.60 5.21 -21.53
C LEU A 226 -1.85 6.71 -21.27
N MET A 227 -1.11 7.59 -21.95
CA MET A 227 -1.29 9.04 -21.80
C MET A 227 -2.64 9.51 -22.36
N GLU A 228 -3.10 8.99 -23.50
CA GLU A 228 -4.42 9.27 -24.04
C GLU A 228 -5.52 8.81 -23.07
N LYS A 229 -5.36 7.65 -22.47
CA LYS A 229 -6.27 7.14 -21.46
C LYS A 229 -6.31 8.05 -20.23
N LEU A 230 -5.16 8.43 -19.69
CA LEU A 230 -5.03 9.32 -18.54
C LEU A 230 -5.70 10.68 -18.78
N ARG A 231 -5.42 11.29 -19.93
CA ARG A 231 -6.05 12.59 -20.31
C ARG A 231 -7.55 12.47 -20.56
N SER A 232 -8.05 11.32 -21.06
CA SER A 232 -9.48 11.09 -21.25
C SER A 232 -10.27 11.06 -19.94
N TRP A 233 -9.61 10.77 -18.82
CA TRP A 233 -10.20 10.85 -17.48
C TRP A 233 -10.25 12.27 -16.91
N GLY A 234 -9.67 13.25 -17.59
CA GLY A 234 -9.60 14.64 -17.18
C GLY A 234 -8.38 14.97 -16.32
N PHE A 235 -7.33 14.12 -16.33
CA PHE A 235 -6.09 14.42 -15.62
C PHE A 235 -5.44 15.69 -16.17
N ASP A 236 -5.23 16.66 -15.29
CA ASP A 236 -4.62 17.96 -15.61
C ASP A 236 -3.40 18.31 -14.74
N GLY A 237 -2.98 17.40 -13.87
CA GLY A 237 -1.79 17.49 -13.02
C GLY A 237 -0.48 17.22 -13.78
N TYR A 238 0.61 17.02 -13.03
CA TYR A 238 1.92 16.69 -13.59
C TYR A 238 2.12 15.17 -13.74
N PHE A 239 2.87 14.78 -14.78
CA PHE A 239 3.29 13.40 -14.98
C PHE A 239 4.81 13.30 -14.78
N VAL A 240 5.24 12.40 -13.91
CA VAL A 240 6.66 12.16 -13.57
C VAL A 240 7.10 10.77 -14.02
N SER A 241 8.33 10.61 -14.48
CA SER A 241 8.92 9.28 -14.68
C SER A 241 9.31 8.66 -13.34
N ASP A 242 9.24 7.34 -13.23
CA ASP A 242 10.00 6.65 -12.20
C ASP A 242 11.50 6.94 -12.33
N CYS A 243 12.25 6.71 -11.25
CA CYS A 243 13.64 7.14 -11.16
C CYS A 243 14.51 6.38 -12.18
N TRP A 244 15.13 7.11 -13.09
CA TRP A 244 15.90 6.62 -14.24
C TRP A 244 15.11 5.85 -15.30
N ALA A 245 13.80 5.70 -15.21
CA ALA A 245 13.00 4.96 -16.18
C ALA A 245 13.09 5.48 -17.63
N ILE A 246 13.35 6.80 -17.84
CA ILE A 246 13.57 7.32 -19.20
C ILE A 246 14.93 6.85 -19.77
N ARG A 247 15.92 6.58 -18.95
CA ARG A 247 17.20 5.99 -19.37
C ARG A 247 17.01 4.59 -19.95
N ASP A 248 16.06 3.83 -19.42
CA ASP A 248 15.76 2.47 -19.87
C ASP A 248 15.35 2.41 -21.36
N PHE A 249 14.85 3.52 -21.93
CA PHE A 249 14.42 3.56 -23.34
C PHE A 249 15.57 3.23 -24.29
N HIS A 250 16.79 3.68 -24.02
CA HIS A 250 17.98 3.39 -24.82
C HIS A 250 18.88 2.31 -24.22
N GLU A 251 18.90 2.12 -22.91
CA GLU A 251 19.77 1.11 -22.29
C GLU A 251 19.15 -0.28 -22.25
N HIS A 252 17.83 -0.39 -22.06
CA HIS A 252 17.17 -1.67 -21.81
C HIS A 252 16.02 -1.98 -22.78
N HIS A 253 15.24 -0.98 -23.17
CA HIS A 253 14.07 -1.21 -24.02
C HIS A 253 14.40 -1.26 -25.53
N GLY A 254 15.50 -0.65 -25.96
CA GLY A 254 15.86 -0.54 -27.37
C GLY A 254 14.90 0.30 -28.21
N LEU A 255 14.19 1.25 -27.58
CA LEU A 255 13.21 2.13 -28.23
C LEU A 255 13.85 3.36 -28.86
N THR A 256 14.98 3.81 -28.32
CA THR A 256 15.74 4.97 -28.76
C THR A 256 17.23 4.61 -28.80
N LYS A 257 18.03 5.39 -29.52
CA LYS A 257 19.46 5.09 -29.71
C LYS A 257 20.35 5.70 -28.62
N ASP A 258 19.89 6.79 -28.00
CA ASP A 258 20.69 7.59 -27.06
C ASP A 258 19.81 8.39 -26.07
N PRO A 259 20.38 9.05 -25.06
CA PRO A 259 19.63 9.82 -24.09
C PRO A 259 18.93 11.06 -24.68
N VAL A 260 19.39 11.63 -25.80
CA VAL A 260 18.77 12.78 -26.46
C VAL A 260 17.44 12.39 -27.05
N GLU A 261 17.39 11.28 -27.82
CA GLU A 261 16.14 10.73 -28.34
C GLU A 261 15.20 10.28 -27.22
N SER A 262 15.72 9.70 -26.13
CA SER A 262 14.90 9.29 -24.99
C SER A 262 14.23 10.48 -24.28
N ALA A 263 14.97 11.56 -24.06
CA ALA A 263 14.44 12.79 -23.49
C ALA A 263 13.35 13.39 -24.40
N ALA A 264 13.59 13.42 -25.71
CA ALA A 264 12.63 13.92 -26.69
C ALA A 264 11.35 13.08 -26.73
N LEU A 265 11.47 11.74 -26.74
CA LEU A 265 10.33 10.84 -26.76
C LEU A 265 9.46 10.99 -25.52
N ALA A 266 10.05 11.01 -24.34
CA ALA A 266 9.33 11.16 -23.08
C ALA A 266 8.59 12.50 -22.99
N LEU A 267 9.27 13.62 -23.29
CA LEU A 267 8.69 14.97 -23.23
C LEU A 267 7.51 15.11 -24.21
N LYS A 268 7.69 14.69 -25.48
CA LYS A 268 6.64 14.77 -26.51
C LYS A 268 5.41 13.93 -26.19
N THR A 269 5.58 12.84 -25.45
CA THR A 269 4.47 11.99 -25.04
C THR A 269 3.76 12.54 -23.79
N GLY A 270 4.39 13.46 -23.06
CA GLY A 270 3.76 14.19 -21.95
C GLY A 270 4.34 13.89 -20.56
N CYS A 271 5.56 13.39 -20.49
CA CYS A 271 6.29 13.28 -19.22
C CYS A 271 6.85 14.67 -18.85
N ASP A 272 6.33 15.28 -17.79
CA ASP A 272 6.66 16.64 -17.38
C ASP A 272 7.92 16.71 -16.50
N VAL A 273 8.14 15.72 -15.64
CA VAL A 273 9.30 15.64 -14.73
C VAL A 273 10.09 14.37 -14.97
N ASN A 274 11.39 14.49 -15.11
CA ASN A 274 12.30 13.35 -15.09
C ASN A 274 12.92 13.14 -13.69
N CYS A 275 12.61 12.02 -13.04
CA CYS A 275 13.43 11.52 -11.95
C CYS A 275 14.66 10.83 -12.55
N GLY A 276 15.83 11.44 -12.40
CA GLY A 276 17.08 10.98 -12.98
C GLY A 276 17.77 12.06 -13.82
N CYS A 277 18.66 11.67 -14.73
CA CYS A 277 19.55 12.62 -15.43
C CYS A 277 19.24 12.77 -16.94
N THR A 278 18.23 12.10 -17.50
CA THR A 278 18.02 12.09 -18.95
C THR A 278 17.60 13.46 -19.49
N TYR A 279 16.81 14.24 -18.73
CA TYR A 279 16.35 15.57 -19.16
C TYR A 279 17.44 16.68 -19.18
N VAL A 280 18.66 16.38 -18.75
CA VAL A 280 19.81 17.29 -19.02
C VAL A 280 20.07 17.43 -20.52
N ASN A 281 19.57 16.50 -21.34
CA ASN A 281 19.72 16.48 -22.80
C ASN A 281 18.59 17.21 -23.55
N LEU A 282 17.62 17.87 -22.87
CA LEU A 282 16.50 18.54 -23.54
C LEU A 282 16.96 19.66 -24.46
N LEU A 283 17.98 20.43 -24.10
CA LEU A 283 18.50 21.49 -24.96
C LEU A 283 19.19 20.94 -26.21
N ALA A 284 19.91 19.81 -26.09
CA ALA A 284 20.46 19.11 -27.25
C ALA A 284 19.34 18.58 -28.16
N ALA A 285 18.27 18.02 -27.57
CA ALA A 285 17.09 17.57 -28.34
C ALA A 285 16.39 18.73 -29.07
N LEU A 286 16.37 19.93 -28.47
CA LEU A 286 15.88 21.14 -29.10
C LEU A 286 16.74 21.58 -30.28
N ASP A 287 18.07 21.59 -30.09
CA ASP A 287 19.04 21.97 -31.12
C ASP A 287 19.02 21.01 -32.31
N GLU A 288 18.79 19.72 -32.07
CA GLU A 288 18.61 18.69 -33.10
C GLU A 288 17.22 18.72 -33.75
N GLY A 289 16.29 19.57 -33.29
CA GLY A 289 14.94 19.69 -33.80
C GLY A 289 14.02 18.51 -33.46
N LEU A 290 14.38 17.69 -32.50
CA LEU A 290 13.57 16.57 -32.03
C LEU A 290 12.37 17.01 -31.19
N ILE A 291 12.49 18.16 -30.51
CA ILE A 291 11.43 18.82 -29.73
C ILE A 291 11.37 20.31 -30.10
N THR A 292 10.32 20.98 -29.64
CA THR A 292 10.13 22.41 -29.82
C THR A 292 10.22 23.17 -28.49
N LYS A 293 10.40 24.50 -28.54
CA LYS A 293 10.30 25.35 -27.34
C LYS A 293 8.93 25.23 -26.67
N GLU A 294 7.88 25.02 -27.47
CA GLU A 294 6.51 24.87 -26.93
C GLU A 294 6.33 23.54 -26.17
N ASP A 295 7.02 22.45 -26.54
CA ASP A 295 7.01 21.22 -25.78
C ASP A 295 7.59 21.43 -24.37
N ILE A 296 8.74 22.12 -24.27
CA ILE A 296 9.36 22.48 -22.99
C ILE A 296 8.44 23.41 -22.18
N ARG A 297 7.89 24.45 -22.83
CA ARG A 297 6.99 25.40 -22.19
C ARG A 297 5.76 24.72 -21.59
N LYS A 298 5.11 23.84 -22.36
CA LYS A 298 3.91 23.13 -21.93
C LYS A 298 4.16 22.30 -20.66
N ALA A 299 5.24 21.52 -20.63
CA ALA A 299 5.61 20.75 -19.44
C ALA A 299 5.91 21.68 -18.25
N CYS A 300 6.67 22.76 -18.46
CA CYS A 300 6.96 23.75 -17.42
C CYS A 300 5.69 24.39 -16.84
N VAL A 301 4.69 24.70 -17.65
CA VAL A 301 3.38 25.23 -17.18
C VAL A 301 2.70 24.23 -16.24
N HIS A 302 2.67 22.94 -16.56
CA HIS A 302 2.09 21.92 -15.66
C HIS A 302 2.78 21.94 -14.28
N LEU A 303 4.12 22.02 -14.26
CA LEU A 303 4.88 22.05 -13.01
C LEU A 303 4.64 23.34 -12.22
N MET A 304 4.60 24.48 -12.88
CA MET A 304 4.32 25.76 -12.21
C MET A 304 2.89 25.80 -11.66
N ARG A 305 1.92 25.16 -12.31
CA ARG A 305 0.55 25.01 -11.78
C ARG A 305 0.57 24.27 -10.44
N THR A 306 1.24 23.14 -10.36
CA THR A 306 1.36 22.38 -9.11
C THR A 306 2.03 23.19 -8.00
N ARG A 307 3.14 23.90 -8.31
CA ARG A 307 3.81 24.77 -7.33
C ARG A 307 2.92 25.92 -6.86
N ILE A 308 2.08 26.47 -7.73
CA ILE A 308 1.09 27.52 -7.37
C ILE A 308 -0.05 26.91 -6.55
N ARG A 309 -0.58 25.73 -6.92
CA ARG A 309 -1.58 25.01 -6.13
C ARG A 309 -1.09 24.67 -4.72
N LEU A 310 0.21 24.46 -4.55
CA LEU A 310 0.86 24.27 -3.24
C LEU A 310 1.03 25.59 -2.45
N GLY A 311 0.61 26.74 -2.98
CA GLY A 311 0.74 28.05 -2.32
C GLY A 311 2.17 28.58 -2.24
N MET A 312 3.11 28.06 -3.06
CA MET A 312 4.54 28.42 -2.95
C MET A 312 4.85 29.87 -3.35
N PHE A 313 3.93 30.55 -4.04
CA PHE A 313 4.06 31.94 -4.52
C PHE A 313 2.98 32.86 -3.92
N ASP A 314 2.27 32.39 -2.89
CA ASP A 314 1.28 33.18 -2.18
C ASP A 314 1.95 34.00 -1.07
N LYS A 315 1.36 35.13 -0.71
CA LYS A 315 1.92 36.06 0.30
C LYS A 315 1.88 35.45 1.71
N GLU A 316 0.81 34.69 1.98
CA GLU A 316 0.60 34.03 3.26
C GLU A 316 0.34 32.54 2.99
N SER A 317 0.93 31.69 3.83
CA SER A 317 0.65 30.26 3.76
C SER A 317 -0.70 29.95 4.41
N GLU A 318 -1.53 29.18 3.74
CA GLU A 318 -2.77 28.64 4.32
C GLU A 318 -2.45 27.66 5.47
N TYR A 319 -1.26 27.05 5.47
CA TYR A 319 -0.84 26.04 6.41
C TYR A 319 0.32 26.53 7.28
N ASP A 320 0.01 27.06 8.48
CA ASP A 320 0.99 27.41 9.51
C ASP A 320 0.94 26.35 10.64
N ILE A 321 1.49 25.17 10.33
CA ILE A 321 1.47 24.01 11.23
C ILE A 321 2.73 24.05 12.10
N PRO A 322 2.61 24.10 13.44
CA PRO A 322 3.76 24.16 14.33
C PRO A 322 4.54 22.83 14.32
N TYR A 323 5.86 22.90 14.49
CA TYR A 323 6.70 21.69 14.52
C TYR A 323 6.35 20.72 15.67
N SER A 324 5.71 21.20 16.74
CA SER A 324 5.20 20.36 17.83
C SER A 324 4.10 19.39 17.41
N PHE A 325 3.54 19.54 16.21
CA PHE A 325 2.59 18.58 15.63
C PHE A 325 3.29 17.29 15.16
N VAL A 326 4.59 17.38 14.82
CA VAL A 326 5.36 16.23 14.32
C VAL A 326 5.52 15.20 15.42
N SER A 327 5.06 13.97 15.17
CA SER A 327 5.11 12.83 16.10
C SER A 327 4.48 13.14 17.48
N CYS A 328 3.43 13.96 17.50
CA CYS A 328 2.72 14.27 18.76
C CYS A 328 1.94 13.05 19.29
N SER A 329 1.51 13.11 20.54
CA SER A 329 0.81 12.00 21.21
C SER A 329 -0.52 11.64 20.53
N GLU A 330 -1.21 12.63 19.95
CA GLU A 330 -2.47 12.43 19.23
C GLU A 330 -2.24 11.64 17.92
N ASN A 331 -1.19 11.99 17.18
CA ASN A 331 -0.81 11.28 15.95
C ASN A 331 -0.42 9.82 16.22
N LYS A 332 0.31 9.57 17.31
CA LYS A 332 0.69 8.21 17.77
C LYS A 332 -0.52 7.37 18.15
N LYS A 333 -1.56 7.96 18.75
CA LYS A 333 -2.82 7.25 19.02
C LYS A 333 -3.50 6.78 17.74
N ILE A 334 -3.50 7.61 16.70
CA ILE A 334 -4.03 7.20 15.39
C ILE A 334 -3.17 6.11 14.76
N SER A 335 -1.84 6.19 14.90
CA SER A 335 -0.95 5.11 14.44
C SER A 335 -1.21 3.79 15.17
N LEU A 336 -1.43 3.83 16.49
CA LEU A 336 -1.81 2.66 17.29
C LEU A 336 -3.14 2.09 16.81
N GLU A 337 -4.18 2.91 16.64
CA GLU A 337 -5.49 2.49 16.14
C GLU A 337 -5.39 1.84 14.74
N CYS A 338 -4.52 2.36 13.86
CA CYS A 338 -4.23 1.71 12.58
C CYS A 338 -3.58 0.33 12.77
N ALA A 339 -2.60 0.21 13.67
CA ALA A 339 -1.94 -1.06 13.96
C ALA A 339 -2.92 -2.12 14.51
N GLU A 340 -3.75 -1.74 15.47
CA GLU A 340 -4.80 -2.59 16.07
C GLU A 340 -5.76 -3.14 15.02
N ARG A 341 -6.26 -2.27 14.12
CA ARG A 341 -7.22 -2.65 13.08
C ARG A 341 -6.62 -3.38 11.89
N SER A 342 -5.29 -3.32 11.73
CA SER A 342 -4.59 -3.98 10.62
C SER A 342 -4.30 -5.46 10.86
N MET A 343 -4.14 -5.89 12.12
CA MET A 343 -3.72 -7.25 12.46
C MET A 343 -4.84 -8.26 12.20
N VAL A 344 -4.49 -9.36 11.50
CA VAL A 344 -5.42 -10.39 11.05
C VAL A 344 -5.24 -11.66 11.85
N LEU A 345 -6.27 -12.09 12.57
CA LEU A 345 -6.31 -13.40 13.22
C LEU A 345 -6.73 -14.46 12.18
N LEU A 346 -5.81 -15.32 11.79
CA LEU A 346 -6.03 -16.35 10.78
C LEU A 346 -6.49 -17.69 11.37
N LYS A 347 -6.08 -17.97 12.62
CA LYS A 347 -6.45 -19.19 13.34
C LYS A 347 -6.50 -18.92 14.84
N ASN A 348 -7.46 -19.51 15.53
CA ASN A 348 -7.54 -19.55 16.99
C ASN A 348 -8.33 -20.79 17.44
N ASN A 349 -7.69 -21.67 18.16
CA ASN A 349 -8.35 -22.86 18.75
C ASN A 349 -8.95 -22.57 20.13
N GLY A 350 -9.02 -21.29 20.53
CA GLY A 350 -9.53 -20.83 21.83
C GLY A 350 -8.43 -20.49 22.84
N ILE A 351 -7.15 -20.43 22.42
CA ILE A 351 -6.05 -19.95 23.27
C ILE A 351 -6.09 -18.43 23.45
N LEU A 352 -6.54 -17.70 22.46
CA LEU A 352 -6.68 -16.24 22.50
C LEU A 352 -8.14 -15.84 22.79
N PRO A 353 -8.36 -14.78 23.61
CA PRO A 353 -7.34 -14.03 24.35
C PRO A 353 -6.71 -14.84 25.47
N LEU A 354 -5.45 -14.54 25.81
CA LEU A 354 -4.69 -15.21 26.85
C LEU A 354 -5.31 -14.97 28.24
N ASP A 355 -5.61 -16.06 28.96
CA ASP A 355 -6.15 -16.00 30.34
C ASP A 355 -5.03 -15.81 31.36
N GLU A 356 -4.81 -14.60 31.84
CA GLU A 356 -3.79 -14.24 32.84
C GLU A 356 -4.01 -14.95 34.20
N SER A 357 -5.19 -15.54 34.46
CA SER A 357 -5.40 -16.35 35.66
C SER A 357 -4.65 -17.69 35.58
N ARG A 358 -4.45 -18.20 34.36
CA ARG A 358 -3.82 -19.49 34.04
C ARG A 358 -2.39 -19.37 33.54
N ILE A 359 -2.11 -18.36 32.72
CA ILE A 359 -0.80 -18.08 32.11
C ILE A 359 0.01 -17.19 33.07
N LYS A 360 1.14 -17.66 33.56
CA LYS A 360 2.03 -16.94 34.47
C LYS A 360 3.40 -16.67 33.87
N THR A 361 3.80 -17.47 32.89
CA THR A 361 5.06 -17.31 32.16
C THR A 361 4.82 -17.46 30.67
N ILE A 362 5.28 -16.49 29.89
CA ILE A 362 5.23 -16.48 28.43
C ILE A 362 6.65 -16.52 27.89
N ALA A 363 6.93 -17.39 26.92
CA ALA A 363 8.15 -17.35 26.13
C ALA A 363 7.89 -16.57 24.84
N VAL A 364 8.58 -15.45 24.62
CA VAL A 364 8.59 -14.68 23.37
C VAL A 364 9.84 -15.08 22.60
N ILE A 365 9.67 -15.72 21.47
CA ILE A 365 10.77 -16.36 20.73
C ILE A 365 10.69 -15.91 19.27
N GLY A 366 11.84 -15.76 18.63
CA GLY A 366 11.93 -15.54 17.21
C GLY A 366 12.67 -14.27 16.80
N PRO A 367 13.16 -14.21 15.55
CA PRO A 367 14.01 -13.13 15.05
C PRO A 367 13.28 -11.77 14.98
N ASN A 368 11.95 -11.78 14.83
CA ASN A 368 11.16 -10.55 14.76
C ASN A 368 10.75 -9.99 16.13
N SER A 369 11.01 -10.71 17.24
CA SER A 369 10.58 -10.31 18.59
C SER A 369 11.08 -8.91 18.99
N MET A 370 12.33 -8.57 18.67
CA MET A 370 12.99 -7.30 18.97
C MET A 370 13.35 -6.50 17.71
N SER A 371 12.89 -6.91 16.54
CA SER A 371 13.26 -6.26 15.27
C SER A 371 12.46 -4.99 15.05
N ILE A 372 13.16 -3.87 14.86
CA ILE A 372 12.56 -2.62 14.38
C ILE A 372 12.18 -2.77 12.90
N ALA A 373 13.03 -3.41 12.09
CA ALA A 373 12.76 -3.62 10.67
C ALA A 373 11.45 -4.39 10.40
N ALA A 374 11.03 -5.28 11.33
CA ALA A 374 9.75 -5.97 11.26
C ALA A 374 8.53 -5.06 11.52
N LEU A 375 8.75 -3.83 12.00
CA LEU A 375 7.69 -2.83 12.21
C LEU A 375 7.58 -1.85 11.05
N GLU A 376 8.68 -1.62 10.31
CA GLU A 376 8.83 -0.49 9.41
C GLU A 376 8.24 -0.71 8.01
N GLY A 377 8.59 -1.80 7.33
CA GLY A 377 8.29 -1.94 5.90
C GLY A 377 9.14 -1.01 5.02
N ASN A 378 8.86 -0.95 3.71
CA ASN A 378 9.58 -0.09 2.77
C ASN A 378 9.02 1.34 2.75
N TYR A 379 9.83 2.32 2.36
CA TYR A 379 9.50 3.75 2.37
C TYR A 379 9.03 4.27 3.74
N ASN A 380 9.64 3.74 4.80
CA ASN A 380 9.37 4.15 6.17
C ASN A 380 9.98 5.51 6.54
N GLY A 381 9.35 6.19 7.48
CA GLY A 381 9.93 7.30 8.23
C GLY A 381 10.79 6.81 9.40
N THR A 382 11.18 7.73 10.26
CA THR A 382 11.85 7.43 11.53
C THR A 382 10.92 7.82 12.66
N ALA A 383 10.41 6.85 13.42
CA ALA A 383 9.62 7.14 14.60
C ALA A 383 10.55 7.63 15.74
N ASP A 384 10.04 8.47 16.63
CA ASP A 384 10.78 8.88 17.82
C ASP A 384 10.88 7.76 18.87
N ARG A 385 9.98 6.77 18.78
CA ARG A 385 9.97 5.55 19.59
C ARG A 385 9.36 4.39 18.77
N TYR A 386 9.92 3.20 18.96
CA TYR A 386 9.40 1.95 18.44
C TYR A 386 9.05 1.03 19.60
N VAL A 387 7.88 0.44 19.59
CA VAL A 387 7.48 -0.60 20.53
C VAL A 387 7.55 -1.95 19.80
N THR A 388 8.60 -2.72 20.06
CA THR A 388 8.76 -4.06 19.49
C THR A 388 7.76 -5.05 20.08
N PHE A 389 7.57 -6.20 19.45
CA PHE A 389 6.63 -7.22 19.95
C PHE A 389 6.98 -7.70 21.36
N LEU A 390 8.27 -7.90 21.64
CA LEU A 390 8.73 -8.24 22.98
C LEU A 390 8.44 -7.12 23.98
N GLU A 391 8.75 -5.87 23.64
CA GLU A 391 8.52 -4.72 24.52
C GLU A 391 7.02 -4.53 24.82
N GLY A 392 6.15 -4.64 23.79
CA GLY A 392 4.71 -4.55 23.97
C GLY A 392 4.17 -5.60 24.95
N ILE A 393 4.58 -6.86 24.79
CA ILE A 393 4.20 -7.96 25.68
C ILE A 393 4.75 -7.70 27.10
N GLN A 394 6.00 -7.28 27.25
CA GLN A 394 6.61 -6.97 28.56
C GLN A 394 5.91 -5.81 29.26
N ASN A 395 5.45 -4.80 28.52
CA ASN A 395 4.75 -3.65 29.09
C ASN A 395 3.33 -4.00 29.56
N ARG A 396 2.65 -4.93 28.87
CA ARG A 396 1.25 -5.30 29.16
C ARG A 396 1.12 -6.46 30.14
N PHE A 397 1.98 -7.47 30.04
CA PHE A 397 1.87 -8.69 30.84
C PHE A 397 2.52 -8.55 32.21
N SER A 398 1.75 -8.81 33.27
CA SER A 398 2.25 -8.74 34.64
C SER A 398 3.05 -9.96 35.11
N GLY A 399 3.00 -11.06 34.35
CA GLY A 399 3.72 -12.30 34.62
C GLY A 399 5.18 -12.28 34.16
N ARG A 400 5.80 -13.44 34.15
CA ARG A 400 7.19 -13.60 33.70
C ARG A 400 7.28 -13.73 32.18
N VAL A 401 8.16 -12.96 31.55
CA VAL A 401 8.49 -13.08 30.13
C VAL A 401 9.90 -13.67 29.98
N LEU A 402 10.01 -14.78 29.26
CA LEU A 402 11.26 -15.37 28.80
C LEU A 402 11.49 -14.98 27.35
N TYR A 403 12.71 -14.65 26.98
CA TYR A 403 13.05 -14.28 25.60
C TYR A 403 14.16 -15.17 25.04
N ALA A 404 14.04 -15.53 23.77
CA ALA A 404 15.11 -16.11 22.97
C ALA A 404 14.98 -15.69 21.51
N GLU A 405 16.07 -15.28 20.87
CA GLU A 405 16.09 -15.01 19.43
C GLU A 405 15.78 -16.27 18.61
N GLY A 406 16.25 -17.43 19.04
CA GLY A 406 15.98 -18.73 18.48
C GLY A 406 16.68 -19.03 17.16
N CYS A 407 16.67 -18.13 16.21
CA CYS A 407 17.39 -18.21 14.94
C CYS A 407 17.60 -16.82 14.33
N HIS A 408 18.40 -16.75 13.29
CA HIS A 408 18.47 -15.54 12.46
C HIS A 408 17.26 -15.46 11.51
N LEU A 409 16.95 -14.28 11.06
CA LEU A 409 15.80 -14.00 10.21
C LEU A 409 15.80 -14.81 8.90
N TYR A 410 16.92 -14.85 8.21
CA TYR A 410 17.00 -15.43 6.86
C TYR A 410 17.97 -16.61 6.77
N LYS A 411 19.24 -16.42 7.14
CA LYS A 411 20.28 -17.44 7.16
C LYS A 411 21.01 -17.41 8.48
N ASP A 412 21.33 -18.58 9.01
CA ASP A 412 22.20 -18.66 10.17
C ASP A 412 23.60 -18.11 9.84
N ARG A 413 24.10 -17.27 10.72
CA ARG A 413 25.48 -16.78 10.63
C ARG A 413 26.41 -17.91 11.06
N VAL A 414 27.39 -18.18 10.20
CA VAL A 414 28.48 -19.14 10.45
C VAL A 414 29.81 -18.40 10.31
N SER A 415 30.01 -17.36 11.11
CA SER A 415 31.20 -16.54 11.08
C SER A 415 31.63 -16.12 12.49
N GLY A 416 32.90 -15.90 12.68
CA GLY A 416 33.44 -15.64 14.02
C GLY A 416 33.22 -16.82 14.96
N LEU A 417 32.50 -16.60 16.05
CA LEU A 417 32.18 -17.62 17.04
C LEU A 417 30.78 -18.23 16.88
N ALA A 418 29.96 -17.74 15.93
CA ALA A 418 28.62 -18.24 15.69
C ALA A 418 28.64 -19.56 14.90
N LYS A 419 27.73 -20.46 15.23
CA LYS A 419 27.50 -21.74 14.55
C LYS A 419 26.07 -21.88 14.09
N ALA A 420 25.83 -22.60 13.02
CA ALA A 420 24.48 -22.91 12.57
C ALA A 420 23.68 -23.60 13.69
N GLY A 421 22.50 -23.06 13.98
CA GLY A 421 21.57 -23.62 14.98
C GLY A 421 21.99 -23.45 16.44
N ASP A 422 22.98 -22.63 16.75
CA ASP A 422 23.52 -22.43 18.11
C ASP A 422 22.50 -21.80 19.08
N ARG A 423 21.40 -21.19 18.57
CA ARG A 423 20.34 -20.52 19.35
C ARG A 423 19.12 -21.40 19.64
N TYR A 424 18.98 -22.54 18.96
CA TYR A 424 17.76 -23.37 19.10
C TYR A 424 17.57 -23.91 20.52
N ALA A 425 18.67 -24.32 21.20
CA ALA A 425 18.58 -24.90 22.53
C ALA A 425 18.01 -23.92 23.56
N GLU A 426 18.40 -22.64 23.51
CA GLU A 426 17.87 -21.61 24.40
C GLU A 426 16.39 -21.38 24.16
N ALA A 427 15.95 -21.35 22.90
CA ALA A 427 14.55 -21.20 22.54
C ALA A 427 13.69 -22.35 23.05
N VAL A 428 14.18 -23.59 22.93
CA VAL A 428 13.50 -24.78 23.47
C VAL A 428 13.42 -24.71 25.00
N ILE A 429 14.52 -24.35 25.68
CA ILE A 429 14.52 -24.16 27.14
C ILE A 429 13.52 -23.12 27.58
N ALA A 430 13.46 -21.96 26.88
CA ALA A 430 12.47 -20.92 27.17
C ALA A 430 11.03 -21.45 27.00
N ALA A 431 10.76 -22.18 25.91
CA ALA A 431 9.45 -22.76 25.63
C ALA A 431 9.05 -23.82 26.72
N GLU A 432 9.94 -24.75 27.08
CA GLU A 432 9.67 -25.75 28.09
C GLU A 432 9.33 -25.15 29.47
N ASN A 433 9.88 -24.00 29.80
CA ASN A 433 9.68 -23.29 31.07
C ASN A 433 8.57 -22.21 31.03
N ALA A 434 7.80 -22.16 29.98
CA ALA A 434 6.66 -21.26 29.83
C ALA A 434 5.32 -22.00 29.86
N ASP A 435 4.23 -21.29 30.12
CA ASP A 435 2.86 -21.79 30.04
C ASP A 435 2.32 -21.66 28.61
N ALA A 436 2.77 -20.65 27.85
CA ALA A 436 2.49 -20.43 26.44
C ALA A 436 3.70 -19.80 25.72
N VAL A 437 3.78 -20.02 24.41
CA VAL A 437 4.84 -19.49 23.56
C VAL A 437 4.27 -18.56 22.49
N VAL A 438 4.86 -17.38 22.35
CA VAL A 438 4.61 -16.43 21.26
C VAL A 438 5.82 -16.44 20.34
N LEU A 439 5.66 -17.02 19.14
CA LEU A 439 6.69 -17.08 18.10
C LEU A 439 6.56 -15.89 17.16
N CYS A 440 7.43 -14.89 17.30
CA CYS A 440 7.49 -13.72 16.43
C CYS A 440 8.43 -14.01 15.24
N MET A 441 7.83 -14.31 14.10
CA MET A 441 8.50 -14.92 12.96
C MET A 441 8.21 -14.11 11.68
N CYS A 442 8.74 -14.53 10.61
CA CYS A 442 8.51 -14.32 9.20
C CYS A 442 9.58 -13.45 8.52
N LEU A 443 9.26 -12.32 7.97
CA LEU A 443 10.16 -11.55 7.13
C LEU A 443 10.33 -10.13 7.70
N ASP A 444 11.03 -9.30 6.96
CA ASP A 444 11.04 -7.84 7.08
C ASP A 444 11.42 -7.21 5.73
N ALA A 445 11.37 -5.89 5.64
CA ALA A 445 11.64 -5.17 4.40
C ALA A 445 13.12 -5.26 3.92
N THR A 446 14.02 -5.83 4.72
CA THR A 446 15.38 -6.12 4.27
C THR A 446 15.48 -7.41 3.42
N ILE A 447 14.40 -8.18 3.36
CA ILE A 447 14.32 -9.44 2.62
C ILE A 447 13.29 -9.37 1.50
N GLU A 448 12.07 -8.87 1.77
CA GLU A 448 11.08 -8.60 0.73
C GLU A 448 10.90 -7.09 0.54
N GLY A 449 11.05 -6.60 -0.70
CA GLY A 449 10.99 -5.17 -0.98
C GLY A 449 11.42 -4.83 -2.38
N GLU A 450 11.93 -3.63 -2.55
CA GLU A 450 12.37 -3.08 -3.82
C GLU A 450 13.78 -3.55 -4.21
N GLU A 451 14.03 -3.66 -5.51
CA GLU A 451 15.37 -3.89 -6.03
C GLU A 451 16.36 -2.83 -5.52
N GLY A 452 17.51 -3.28 -5.05
CA GLY A 452 18.57 -2.42 -4.51
C GLY A 452 18.44 -2.12 -3.01
N ASP A 453 17.26 -2.23 -2.43
CA ASP A 453 17.04 -1.99 -0.99
C ASP A 453 17.08 -3.27 -0.17
N THR A 454 16.93 -4.44 -0.80
CA THR A 454 16.89 -5.73 -0.13
C THR A 454 18.19 -6.51 -0.23
N GLY A 455 18.49 -7.28 0.80
CA GLY A 455 19.67 -8.14 0.88
C GLY A 455 19.43 -9.61 0.52
N ASN A 456 18.29 -9.98 -0.07
CA ASN A 456 18.05 -11.37 -0.41
C ASN A 456 18.82 -11.82 -1.65
N GLU A 457 19.19 -13.10 -1.67
CA GLU A 457 20.00 -13.69 -2.74
C GLU A 457 19.18 -14.14 -3.96
N PHE A 458 17.85 -14.01 -3.92
CA PHE A 458 17.00 -14.68 -4.92
C PHE A 458 16.68 -13.81 -6.13
N SER A 459 16.03 -12.68 -5.94
CA SER A 459 15.41 -11.96 -7.04
C SER A 459 15.17 -10.49 -6.74
N SER A 460 16.19 -9.78 -6.26
CA SER A 460 16.09 -8.32 -6.06
C SER A 460 14.92 -7.87 -5.18
N GLY A 461 14.60 -8.65 -4.15
CA GLY A 461 13.49 -8.37 -3.23
C GLY A 461 12.26 -9.25 -3.41
N ASP A 462 12.09 -9.91 -4.55
CA ASP A 462 11.03 -10.89 -4.76
C ASP A 462 11.27 -12.18 -3.99
N LYS A 463 10.20 -12.87 -3.61
CA LYS A 463 10.29 -14.18 -2.95
C LYS A 463 10.39 -15.30 -3.97
N LYS A 464 11.17 -16.32 -3.63
CA LYS A 464 11.28 -17.53 -4.45
C LYS A 464 10.06 -18.45 -4.27
N ASP A 465 9.62 -18.60 -3.03
CA ASP A 465 8.45 -19.39 -2.64
C ASP A 465 7.69 -18.71 -1.49
N LEU A 466 6.65 -19.34 -0.98
CA LEU A 466 5.79 -18.78 0.07
C LEU A 466 6.10 -19.34 1.46
N ARG A 467 7.17 -20.12 1.61
CA ARG A 467 7.58 -20.71 2.88
C ARG A 467 8.49 -19.77 3.65
N LEU A 468 8.56 -19.99 4.94
CA LEU A 468 9.54 -19.33 5.79
C LEU A 468 10.98 -19.77 5.47
N PRO A 469 12.00 -18.94 5.75
CA PRO A 469 13.39 -19.36 5.72
C PRO A 469 13.64 -20.63 6.51
N GLU A 470 14.60 -21.45 6.08
CA GLU A 470 14.84 -22.78 6.65
C GLU A 470 15.12 -22.74 8.16
N SER A 471 15.93 -21.78 8.62
CA SER A 471 16.24 -21.61 10.04
C SER A 471 14.98 -21.41 10.89
N GLN A 472 14.02 -20.64 10.38
CA GLN A 472 12.75 -20.40 11.05
C GLN A 472 11.86 -21.66 11.06
N ARG A 473 11.78 -22.41 9.96
CA ARG A 473 11.02 -23.67 9.90
C ARG A 473 11.56 -24.71 10.89
N ILE A 474 12.88 -24.79 11.03
CA ILE A 474 13.52 -25.67 12.02
C ILE A 474 13.18 -25.21 13.44
N LEU A 475 13.23 -23.91 13.72
CA LEU A 475 12.87 -23.35 15.03
C LEU A 475 11.42 -23.67 15.40
N ILE A 476 10.47 -23.40 14.50
CA ILE A 476 9.04 -23.70 14.70
C ILE A 476 8.87 -25.19 15.07
N LYS A 477 9.46 -26.10 14.29
CA LYS A 477 9.36 -27.53 14.55
C LYS A 477 9.85 -27.88 15.96
N LYS A 478 11.03 -27.39 16.37
CA LYS A 478 11.61 -27.64 17.68
C LYS A 478 10.76 -27.12 18.83
N VAL A 479 10.18 -25.93 18.67
CA VAL A 479 9.29 -25.35 19.68
C VAL A 479 7.97 -26.11 19.75
N MET A 480 7.37 -26.46 18.61
CA MET A 480 6.15 -27.30 18.59
C MET A 480 6.35 -28.67 19.26
N GLU A 481 7.54 -29.27 19.14
CA GLU A 481 7.88 -30.54 19.78
C GLU A 481 7.88 -30.50 21.33
N THR A 482 7.90 -29.28 21.94
CA THR A 482 7.76 -29.11 23.40
C THR A 482 6.36 -29.40 23.91
N GLY A 483 5.36 -29.45 23.03
CA GLY A 483 3.95 -29.66 23.36
C GLY A 483 3.29 -28.53 24.15
N LYS A 484 3.92 -27.35 24.20
CA LYS A 484 3.33 -26.16 24.80
C LYS A 484 2.38 -25.48 23.82
N PRO A 485 1.36 -24.74 24.28
CA PRO A 485 0.55 -23.89 23.41
C PRO A 485 1.40 -22.87 22.67
N VAL A 486 1.26 -22.80 21.33
CA VAL A 486 2.06 -21.94 20.44
C VAL A 486 1.18 -20.97 19.68
N ILE A 487 1.48 -19.70 19.81
CA ILE A 487 0.89 -18.60 19.05
C ILE A 487 1.95 -18.09 18.08
N ILE A 488 1.69 -18.16 16.77
CA ILE A 488 2.60 -17.59 15.77
C ILE A 488 2.14 -16.17 15.42
N VAL A 489 3.06 -15.22 15.51
CA VAL A 489 2.92 -13.83 15.07
C VAL A 489 3.80 -13.66 13.85
N CYS A 490 3.17 -13.58 12.69
CA CYS A 490 3.83 -13.47 11.39
C CYS A 490 3.91 -12.01 10.94
N ALA A 491 5.12 -11.43 10.99
CA ALA A 491 5.41 -10.12 10.41
C ALA A 491 5.93 -10.31 8.97
N ALA A 492 5.09 -10.04 7.98
CA ALA A 492 5.44 -10.11 6.57
C ALA A 492 4.48 -9.25 5.73
N GLY A 493 4.95 -8.71 4.63
CA GLY A 493 4.15 -7.87 3.74
C GLY A 493 3.30 -8.63 2.72
N SER A 494 3.28 -9.97 2.77
CA SER A 494 2.71 -10.81 1.73
C SER A 494 2.25 -12.17 2.27
N SER A 495 1.67 -13.00 1.39
CA SER A 495 1.27 -14.36 1.72
C SER A 495 2.45 -15.23 2.17
N ILE A 496 2.31 -15.86 3.32
CA ILE A 496 3.27 -16.82 3.89
C ILE A 496 2.54 -18.09 4.31
N ASN A 497 3.11 -19.24 4.02
CA ASN A 497 2.70 -20.53 4.56
C ASN A 497 3.70 -20.98 5.64
N THR A 498 3.24 -21.09 6.87
CA THR A 498 4.07 -21.49 8.00
C THR A 498 4.31 -23.00 8.06
N GLU A 499 3.62 -23.78 7.22
CA GLU A 499 3.69 -25.26 7.14
C GLU A 499 3.48 -25.97 8.50
N CYS A 500 2.74 -25.36 9.41
CA CYS A 500 2.47 -25.92 10.74
C CYS A 500 1.06 -25.54 11.23
N GLU A 501 0.62 -26.24 12.29
CA GLU A 501 -0.70 -26.07 12.91
C GLU A 501 -0.56 -25.50 14.32
N PRO A 502 -0.34 -24.17 14.50
CA PRO A 502 -0.26 -23.56 15.82
C PRO A 502 -1.63 -23.47 16.47
N ASP A 503 -1.66 -23.18 17.79
CA ASP A 503 -2.91 -22.92 18.52
C ASP A 503 -3.57 -21.62 18.12
N ALA A 504 -2.77 -20.59 17.75
CA ALA A 504 -3.24 -19.38 17.09
C ALA A 504 -2.22 -18.86 16.07
N LEU A 505 -2.71 -18.21 15.03
CA LEU A 505 -1.90 -17.57 13.99
C LEU A 505 -2.41 -16.16 13.72
N LEU A 506 -1.55 -15.19 13.98
CA LEU A 506 -1.78 -13.78 13.63
C LEU A 506 -0.85 -13.36 12.49
N HIS A 507 -1.37 -12.67 11.49
CA HIS A 507 -0.60 -11.97 10.48
C HIS A 507 -0.65 -10.47 10.77
N VAL A 508 0.49 -9.88 11.06
CA VAL A 508 0.56 -8.50 11.60
C VAL A 508 1.12 -7.49 10.61
N TRP A 509 1.44 -7.92 9.37
CA TRP A 509 2.05 -7.11 8.31
C TRP A 509 3.38 -6.49 8.77
N TYR A 510 3.61 -5.21 8.45
CA TYR A 510 4.60 -4.31 9.06
C TYR A 510 3.79 -3.24 9.78
N PRO A 511 3.58 -3.39 11.11
CA PRO A 511 2.47 -2.72 11.80
C PRO A 511 2.76 -1.28 12.26
N GLY A 512 3.90 -0.71 11.90
CA GLY A 512 4.26 0.64 12.32
C GLY A 512 4.88 0.69 13.73
N SER A 513 5.17 1.90 14.20
CA SER A 513 5.93 2.13 15.44
C SER A 513 5.26 1.59 16.71
N GLU A 514 3.93 1.47 16.72
CA GLU A 514 3.12 1.00 17.86
C GLU A 514 2.74 -0.49 17.74
N GLY A 515 3.34 -1.23 16.80
CA GLY A 515 2.98 -2.61 16.51
C GLY A 515 3.06 -3.56 17.70
N GLY A 516 4.02 -3.36 18.60
CA GLY A 516 4.14 -4.17 19.82
C GLY A 516 3.02 -3.89 20.84
N THR A 517 2.59 -2.63 20.98
CA THR A 517 1.44 -2.24 21.81
C THR A 517 0.17 -2.90 21.30
N ALA A 518 -0.14 -2.72 20.01
CA ALA A 518 -1.31 -3.30 19.36
C ALA A 518 -1.36 -4.84 19.47
N LEU A 519 -0.23 -5.52 19.23
CA LEU A 519 -0.13 -6.96 19.39
C LEU A 519 -0.45 -7.39 20.83
N ALA A 520 0.11 -6.72 21.83
CA ALA A 520 -0.11 -7.07 23.22
C ALA A 520 -1.59 -6.90 23.61
N GLU A 521 -2.23 -5.80 23.23
CA GLU A 521 -3.65 -5.56 23.47
C GLU A 521 -4.54 -6.64 22.87
N ILE A 522 -4.21 -7.11 21.65
CA ILE A 522 -4.89 -8.25 21.03
C ILE A 522 -4.63 -9.53 21.83
N LEU A 523 -3.37 -9.88 22.12
CA LEU A 523 -3.05 -11.15 22.80
C LEU A 523 -3.76 -11.28 24.14
N PHE A 524 -3.92 -10.19 24.90
CA PHE A 524 -4.53 -10.21 26.22
C PHE A 524 -6.03 -9.85 26.23
N GLY A 525 -6.62 -9.55 25.05
CA GLY A 525 -8.05 -9.33 24.90
C GLY A 525 -8.52 -7.94 25.36
N ASP A 526 -7.62 -6.96 25.45
CA ASP A 526 -7.99 -5.56 25.67
C ASP A 526 -8.80 -5.05 24.46
N ILE A 527 -8.45 -5.56 23.27
CA ILE A 527 -9.23 -5.40 22.03
C ILE A 527 -9.37 -6.75 21.31
N SER A 528 -10.40 -6.88 20.47
CA SER A 528 -10.54 -8.00 19.55
C SER A 528 -9.83 -7.71 18.23
N PRO A 529 -9.07 -8.66 17.65
CA PRO A 529 -8.54 -8.48 16.29
C PRO A 529 -9.68 -8.28 15.30
N SER A 530 -9.46 -7.48 14.27
CA SER A 530 -10.51 -7.12 13.31
C SER A 530 -10.01 -6.86 11.89
N GLY A 531 -8.72 -7.06 11.63
CA GLY A 531 -8.15 -6.98 10.29
C GLY A 531 -8.66 -8.08 9.36
N LYS A 532 -8.68 -7.78 8.06
CA LYS A 532 -9.08 -8.71 6.98
C LYS A 532 -7.96 -8.79 5.94
N LEU A 533 -7.77 -9.95 5.34
CA LEU A 533 -6.75 -10.12 4.31
C LEU A 533 -7.08 -9.31 3.05
N PRO A 534 -6.26 -8.35 2.63
CA PRO A 534 -6.43 -7.61 1.37
C PRO A 534 -5.84 -8.37 0.17
N VAL A 535 -5.32 -9.56 0.39
CA VAL A 535 -4.77 -10.48 -0.61
C VAL A 535 -5.10 -11.93 -0.27
N THR A 536 -5.20 -12.77 -1.29
CA THR A 536 -5.30 -14.22 -1.14
C THR A 536 -3.98 -14.80 -0.64
N PHE A 537 -4.03 -15.64 0.38
CA PHE A 537 -2.89 -16.45 0.81
C PHE A 537 -2.92 -17.80 0.10
N TYR A 538 -1.81 -18.19 -0.50
CA TYR A 538 -1.69 -19.42 -1.28
C TYR A 538 -0.93 -20.51 -0.52
N GLU A 539 -1.24 -21.78 -0.81
CA GLU A 539 -0.53 -22.94 -0.22
C GLU A 539 0.92 -23.02 -0.70
N THR A 540 1.15 -22.80 -2.00
CA THR A 540 2.48 -22.91 -2.62
C THR A 540 2.62 -22.00 -3.84
N ALA A 541 3.84 -21.55 -4.12
CA ALA A 541 4.18 -20.82 -5.34
C ALA A 541 4.22 -21.74 -6.58
N ASP A 542 4.42 -23.03 -6.44
CA ASP A 542 4.59 -23.98 -7.54
C ASP A 542 3.36 -24.11 -8.44
N LYS A 543 2.18 -23.81 -7.90
CA LYS A 543 0.90 -23.85 -8.63
C LYS A 543 0.49 -22.49 -9.20
N LEU A 544 1.24 -21.43 -8.90
CA LEU A 544 0.95 -20.10 -9.47
C LEU A 544 1.36 -20.04 -10.95
N PRO A 545 0.67 -19.22 -11.75
CA PRO A 545 1.13 -18.92 -13.12
C PRO A 545 2.56 -18.36 -13.13
N ASP A 546 3.20 -18.38 -14.31
CA ASP A 546 4.52 -17.77 -14.49
C ASP A 546 4.49 -16.31 -14.01
N PHE A 547 5.51 -15.87 -13.31
CA PHE A 547 5.52 -14.54 -12.72
C PHE A 547 5.49 -13.43 -13.77
N THR A 548 6.00 -13.70 -14.98
CA THR A 548 5.97 -12.78 -16.13
C THR A 548 4.65 -12.77 -16.89
N ASP A 549 3.74 -13.73 -16.62
CA ASP A 549 2.39 -13.75 -17.21
C ASP A 549 1.50 -12.73 -16.51
N TYR A 550 1.15 -11.66 -17.20
CA TYR A 550 0.29 -10.58 -16.70
C TYR A 550 -1.20 -10.77 -16.98
N SER A 551 -1.60 -11.94 -17.52
CA SER A 551 -3.01 -12.31 -17.53
C SER A 551 -3.51 -12.55 -16.10
N MET A 552 -4.77 -12.25 -15.84
CA MET A 552 -5.37 -12.46 -14.52
C MET A 552 -5.85 -13.90 -14.29
N LYS A 553 -5.67 -14.79 -15.24
CA LYS A 553 -6.10 -16.19 -15.15
C LYS A 553 -5.42 -16.89 -13.95
N ASN A 554 -6.24 -17.52 -13.10
CA ASN A 554 -5.81 -18.22 -11.88
C ASN A 554 -5.03 -17.33 -10.87
N ARG A 555 -5.26 -16.03 -10.90
CA ARG A 555 -4.66 -15.07 -9.95
C ARG A 555 -5.72 -14.36 -9.15
N THR A 556 -5.40 -13.97 -7.95
CA THR A 556 -6.25 -13.24 -7.02
C THR A 556 -7.55 -13.99 -6.68
N TYR A 557 -8.27 -13.55 -5.68
CA TYR A 557 -9.55 -14.16 -5.31
C TYR A 557 -10.59 -14.13 -6.44
N ARG A 558 -10.45 -13.19 -7.39
CA ARG A 558 -11.42 -13.01 -8.50
C ARG A 558 -11.37 -14.15 -9.52
N TYR A 559 -10.21 -14.79 -9.70
CA TYR A 559 -9.98 -15.78 -10.75
C TYR A 559 -9.37 -17.10 -10.27
N ALA A 560 -8.81 -17.16 -9.04
CA ALA A 560 -8.27 -18.40 -8.49
C ALA A 560 -9.39 -19.34 -8.00
N HIS A 561 -9.17 -20.65 -8.16
CA HIS A 561 -10.12 -21.69 -7.75
C HIS A 561 -9.52 -22.71 -6.80
N ASP A 562 -8.22 -22.83 -6.77
CA ASP A 562 -7.47 -23.79 -5.94
C ASP A 562 -6.20 -23.16 -5.38
N ASN A 563 -5.38 -23.93 -4.65
CA ASN A 563 -4.13 -23.45 -4.06
C ASN A 563 -4.32 -22.34 -3.02
N ILE A 564 -5.50 -22.22 -2.43
CA ILE A 564 -5.83 -21.15 -1.47
C ILE A 564 -5.67 -21.68 -0.04
N LEU A 565 -4.78 -21.04 0.73
CA LEU A 565 -4.58 -21.31 2.17
C LEU A 565 -5.55 -20.50 3.03
N PHE A 566 -5.60 -19.16 2.79
CA PHE A 566 -6.59 -18.26 3.39
C PHE A 566 -7.14 -17.32 2.32
N PRO A 567 -8.47 -17.20 2.23
CA PRO A 567 -9.11 -16.37 1.21
C PRO A 567 -8.93 -14.86 1.44
N PHE A 568 -8.99 -14.06 0.37
CA PHE A 568 -9.17 -12.61 0.45
C PHE A 568 -10.37 -12.26 1.33
N GLY A 569 -10.28 -11.16 2.09
CA GLY A 569 -11.35 -10.71 2.98
C GLY A 569 -11.52 -11.52 4.27
N TYR A 570 -10.75 -12.60 4.46
CA TYR A 570 -10.80 -13.44 5.65
C TYR A 570 -10.05 -12.81 6.83
N GLY A 571 -10.56 -13.05 8.02
CA GLY A 571 -9.97 -12.70 9.32
C GLY A 571 -10.98 -12.91 10.42
N LEU A 572 -10.54 -13.50 11.54
CA LEU A 572 -11.37 -13.83 12.71
C LEU A 572 -11.40 -12.68 13.71
N THR A 573 -12.46 -12.65 14.50
CA THR A 573 -12.61 -11.84 15.71
C THR A 573 -12.83 -12.77 16.92
N TYR A 574 -12.82 -12.24 18.15
CA TYR A 574 -13.06 -13.04 19.35
C TYR A 574 -14.53 -13.44 19.54
N SER A 575 -15.44 -12.86 18.76
CA SER A 575 -16.86 -13.26 18.66
C SER A 575 -17.24 -13.41 17.21
N ARG A 576 -18.19 -14.30 16.89
CA ARG A 576 -18.70 -14.39 15.52
C ARG A 576 -19.67 -13.26 15.22
N VAL A 577 -19.49 -12.60 14.11
CA VAL A 577 -20.47 -11.67 13.54
C VAL A 577 -21.20 -12.35 12.39
N ILE A 578 -22.50 -12.46 12.50
CA ILE A 578 -23.37 -13.16 11.54
C ILE A 578 -24.13 -12.10 10.73
N CYS A 579 -24.08 -12.19 9.41
CA CYS A 579 -24.97 -11.45 8.51
C CYS A 579 -26.25 -12.27 8.30
N GLU A 580 -27.33 -11.89 8.97
CA GLU A 580 -28.58 -12.65 8.96
C GLU A 580 -29.42 -12.45 7.69
N ALA A 581 -29.40 -11.26 7.12
CA ALA A 581 -30.16 -10.90 5.94
C ALA A 581 -29.50 -9.72 5.20
N VAL A 582 -29.73 -9.65 3.88
CA VAL A 582 -29.36 -8.52 3.04
C VAL A 582 -30.51 -8.14 2.11
N GLU A 583 -30.82 -6.86 2.04
CA GLU A 583 -31.81 -6.27 1.13
C GLU A 583 -31.14 -5.19 0.28
N TYR A 584 -31.44 -5.15 -1.01
CA TYR A 584 -30.94 -4.12 -1.93
C TYR A 584 -32.05 -3.19 -2.35
N LYS A 585 -31.83 -1.90 -2.23
CA LYS A 585 -32.76 -0.86 -2.72
C LYS A 585 -32.00 0.42 -3.07
N ASP A 586 -32.29 1.00 -4.22
CA ASP A 586 -31.82 2.33 -4.66
C ASP A 586 -30.31 2.55 -4.47
N GLY A 587 -29.47 1.60 -4.93
CA GLY A 587 -28.01 1.68 -4.86
C GLY A 587 -27.42 1.36 -3.47
N LYS A 588 -28.23 0.90 -2.52
CA LYS A 588 -27.80 0.61 -1.15
C LYS A 588 -28.18 -0.80 -0.73
N ALA A 589 -27.28 -1.47 -0.03
CA ALA A 589 -27.55 -2.72 0.66
C ALA A 589 -27.80 -2.45 2.15
N SER A 590 -28.90 -2.95 2.69
CA SER A 590 -29.18 -2.99 4.13
C SER A 590 -28.90 -4.39 4.64
N VAL A 591 -27.92 -4.55 5.52
CA VAL A 591 -27.49 -5.83 6.06
C VAL A 591 -27.86 -5.90 7.54
N LYS A 592 -28.61 -6.94 7.93
CA LYS A 592 -28.91 -7.22 9.33
C LYS A 592 -27.79 -8.08 9.90
N VAL A 593 -27.12 -7.59 10.95
CA VAL A 593 -25.96 -8.21 11.57
C VAL A 593 -26.20 -8.49 13.05
N PHE A 594 -25.55 -9.57 13.55
CA PHE A 594 -25.66 -10.02 14.94
C PHE A 594 -24.31 -10.50 15.45
N ASN A 595 -23.91 -10.04 16.63
CA ASN A 595 -22.75 -10.57 17.35
C ASN A 595 -23.17 -11.77 18.21
N ASP A 596 -22.83 -12.98 17.77
CA ASP A 596 -23.19 -14.28 18.41
C ASP A 596 -22.16 -14.73 19.47
N GLY A 597 -21.41 -13.80 20.07
CA GLY A 597 -20.37 -14.17 21.03
C GLY A 597 -20.41 -13.36 22.32
N ALA A 598 -19.39 -13.60 23.16
CA ALA A 598 -19.29 -13.01 24.50
C ALA A 598 -18.43 -11.74 24.55
N TYR A 599 -17.76 -11.38 23.45
CA TYR A 599 -16.89 -10.20 23.38
C TYR A 599 -17.50 -9.10 22.56
N ASP A 600 -17.29 -7.86 22.97
CA ASP A 600 -17.47 -6.71 22.10
C ASP A 600 -16.43 -6.78 20.99
N VAL A 601 -16.83 -6.56 19.73
CA VAL A 601 -15.94 -6.66 18.57
C VAL A 601 -16.13 -5.50 17.60
N GLU A 602 -15.06 -5.15 16.92
CA GLU A 602 -15.12 -4.49 15.63
C GLU A 602 -15.01 -5.55 14.55
N ASP A 603 -15.73 -5.39 13.44
CA ASP A 603 -15.64 -6.29 12.28
C ASP A 603 -15.96 -5.53 10.99
N VAL A 604 -15.74 -6.14 9.84
CA VAL A 604 -15.98 -5.56 8.53
C VAL A 604 -17.08 -6.31 7.82
N ILE A 605 -18.19 -5.64 7.52
CA ILE A 605 -19.21 -6.16 6.62
C ILE A 605 -18.74 -5.91 5.20
N GLN A 606 -18.65 -6.97 4.41
CA GLN A 606 -18.19 -6.99 3.03
C GLN A 606 -19.35 -7.39 2.12
N LEU A 607 -19.50 -6.66 1.02
CA LEU A 607 -20.47 -6.96 -0.02
C LEU A 607 -19.76 -7.47 -1.26
N TYR A 608 -20.21 -8.61 -1.76
CA TYR A 608 -19.71 -9.20 -2.99
C TYR A 608 -20.84 -9.35 -4.00
N ILE A 609 -20.56 -9.07 -5.27
CA ILE A 609 -21.53 -9.18 -6.35
C ILE A 609 -21.08 -10.18 -7.40
N LYS A 610 -22.01 -11.03 -7.85
CA LYS A 610 -21.83 -11.92 -8.98
C LYS A 610 -22.74 -11.51 -10.10
N ASP A 611 -22.15 -11.10 -11.22
CA ASP A 611 -22.84 -10.82 -12.47
C ASP A 611 -23.13 -12.13 -13.22
N SER A 612 -24.28 -12.28 -13.82
CA SER A 612 -24.62 -13.44 -14.67
C SER A 612 -24.12 -13.31 -16.13
N SER A 613 -23.45 -12.22 -16.46
CA SER A 613 -22.83 -11.96 -17.77
C SER A 613 -21.74 -12.99 -18.09
N PRO A 614 -21.55 -13.37 -19.38
CA PRO A 614 -20.43 -14.19 -19.80
C PRO A 614 -19.07 -13.50 -19.63
N TYR A 615 -19.04 -12.19 -19.44
CA TYR A 615 -17.83 -11.39 -19.23
C TYR A 615 -17.48 -11.19 -17.75
N ALA A 616 -18.33 -11.66 -16.83
CA ALA A 616 -18.08 -11.56 -15.41
C ALA A 616 -16.86 -12.33 -14.94
N ALA A 617 -16.18 -11.84 -13.93
CA ALA A 617 -15.16 -12.63 -13.23
C ALA A 617 -15.76 -13.97 -12.73
N PRO A 618 -14.99 -15.08 -12.72
CA PRO A 618 -15.51 -16.38 -12.31
C PRO A 618 -16.03 -16.40 -10.86
N ASN A 619 -15.41 -15.63 -9.96
CA ASN A 619 -15.82 -15.51 -8.56
C ASN A 619 -16.58 -14.20 -8.30
N PRO A 620 -17.44 -14.11 -7.26
CA PRO A 620 -18.03 -12.86 -6.83
C PRO A 620 -16.96 -11.81 -6.48
N VAL A 621 -17.20 -10.54 -6.85
CA VAL A 621 -16.24 -9.44 -6.68
C VAL A 621 -16.68 -8.48 -5.59
N LEU A 622 -15.74 -7.96 -4.81
CA LEU A 622 -16.01 -6.96 -3.78
C LEU A 622 -16.62 -5.70 -4.39
N CYS A 623 -17.71 -5.22 -3.82
CA CYS A 623 -18.45 -4.04 -4.31
C CYS A 623 -18.85 -3.06 -3.22
N GLY A 624 -18.55 -3.35 -1.97
CA GLY A 624 -18.79 -2.46 -0.84
C GLY A 624 -18.27 -3.07 0.45
N PHE A 625 -17.95 -2.22 1.40
CA PHE A 625 -17.60 -2.63 2.76
C PHE A 625 -17.91 -1.52 3.77
N GLU A 626 -18.13 -1.90 5.02
CA GLU A 626 -18.33 -0.97 6.13
C GLU A 626 -17.81 -1.61 7.42
N ARG A 627 -16.96 -0.88 8.13
CA ARG A 627 -16.49 -1.29 9.46
C ARG A 627 -17.54 -0.96 10.51
N ILE A 628 -17.78 -1.91 11.41
CA ILE A 628 -18.80 -1.79 12.45
C ILE A 628 -18.25 -2.18 13.79
N LYS A 629 -18.89 -1.67 14.84
CA LYS A 629 -18.64 -2.07 16.24
C LYS A 629 -19.93 -2.65 16.81
N LEU A 630 -19.87 -3.84 17.41
CA LEU A 630 -21.00 -4.55 18.00
C LEU A 630 -20.65 -5.00 19.41
N ARG A 631 -21.55 -4.73 20.35
CA ARG A 631 -21.47 -5.33 21.68
C ARG A 631 -21.82 -6.81 21.63
N ALA A 632 -21.40 -7.56 22.64
CA ALA A 632 -21.82 -8.95 22.81
C ALA A 632 -23.35 -9.07 22.79
N GLY A 633 -23.89 -9.95 21.92
CA GLY A 633 -25.32 -10.16 21.73
C GLY A 633 -26.07 -9.03 21.01
N GLU A 634 -25.39 -7.99 20.50
CA GLU A 634 -26.05 -6.89 19.77
C GLU A 634 -26.44 -7.31 18.36
N SER A 635 -27.67 -6.89 17.95
CA SER A 635 -28.14 -6.96 16.57
C SER A 635 -28.50 -5.57 16.06
N ARG A 636 -28.11 -5.25 14.82
CA ARG A 636 -28.48 -4.00 14.15
C ARG A 636 -28.44 -4.12 12.64
N SER A 637 -28.98 -3.10 11.95
CA SER A 637 -28.87 -2.99 10.50
C SER A 637 -27.75 -2.01 10.13
N VAL A 638 -26.97 -2.38 9.10
CA VAL A 638 -25.88 -1.59 8.52
C VAL A 638 -26.22 -1.31 7.07
N THR A 639 -26.00 -0.08 6.62
CA THR A 639 -26.26 0.29 5.22
C THR A 639 -24.93 0.56 4.52
N VAL A 640 -24.70 -0.14 3.39
CA VAL A 640 -23.52 0.00 2.54
C VAL A 640 -23.95 0.47 1.16
N THR A 641 -23.31 1.49 0.63
CA THR A 641 -23.55 1.97 -0.73
C THR A 641 -22.83 1.09 -1.74
N ILE A 642 -23.52 0.70 -2.81
CA ILE A 642 -22.95 -0.06 -3.92
C ILE A 642 -22.80 0.89 -5.12
N PRO A 643 -21.57 1.11 -5.64
CA PRO A 643 -21.37 1.99 -6.78
C PRO A 643 -21.99 1.39 -8.06
N GLU A 644 -22.45 2.23 -8.97
CA GLU A 644 -23.03 1.78 -10.26
C GLU A 644 -22.06 0.91 -11.07
N ARG A 645 -20.76 1.15 -10.94
CA ARG A 645 -19.70 0.37 -11.58
C ARG A 645 -19.77 -1.12 -11.20
N ALA A 646 -20.25 -1.47 -10.01
CA ALA A 646 -20.41 -2.85 -9.55
C ALA A 646 -21.37 -3.68 -10.43
N PHE A 647 -22.29 -3.00 -11.13
CA PHE A 647 -23.25 -3.63 -12.05
C PHE A 647 -22.76 -3.66 -13.50
N THR A 648 -21.44 -3.57 -13.71
CA THR A 648 -20.83 -3.58 -15.04
C THR A 648 -19.71 -4.60 -15.12
N SER A 649 -19.52 -5.20 -16.29
CA SER A 649 -18.41 -6.07 -16.63
C SER A 649 -17.61 -5.49 -17.81
N VAL A 650 -16.45 -6.04 -18.11
CA VAL A 650 -15.59 -5.63 -19.23
C VAL A 650 -15.54 -6.76 -20.24
N ASP A 651 -15.85 -6.48 -21.52
CA ASP A 651 -15.74 -7.45 -22.59
C ASP A 651 -14.29 -7.65 -23.05
N GLU A 652 -14.05 -8.58 -23.96
CA GLU A 652 -12.73 -8.93 -24.47
C GLU A 652 -12.02 -7.76 -25.19
N ASN A 653 -12.78 -6.74 -25.62
CA ASN A 653 -12.26 -5.55 -26.28
C ASN A 653 -11.95 -4.40 -25.27
N GLY A 654 -12.13 -4.64 -23.99
CA GLY A 654 -11.93 -3.62 -22.96
C GLY A 654 -13.11 -2.65 -22.79
N THR A 655 -14.29 -2.97 -23.36
CA THR A 655 -15.47 -2.10 -23.21
C THR A 655 -16.22 -2.44 -21.92
N ARG A 656 -16.34 -1.45 -21.03
CA ARG A 656 -17.09 -1.59 -19.79
C ARG A 656 -18.54 -1.14 -19.98
N LYS A 657 -19.48 -2.03 -19.68
CA LYS A 657 -20.91 -1.70 -19.61
C LYS A 657 -21.69 -2.75 -18.82
N ARG A 658 -22.97 -2.52 -18.58
CA ARG A 658 -23.89 -3.53 -18.05
C ARG A 658 -24.22 -4.51 -19.18
N PHE A 659 -23.82 -5.78 -19.02
CA PHE A 659 -24.10 -6.87 -19.95
C PHE A 659 -25.20 -7.81 -19.46
N SER A 660 -25.67 -7.63 -18.21
CA SER A 660 -26.72 -8.42 -17.61
C SER A 660 -27.64 -7.53 -16.76
N ASP A 661 -28.89 -7.95 -16.62
CA ASP A 661 -29.88 -7.34 -15.71
C ASP A 661 -30.11 -8.19 -14.43
N SER A 662 -29.31 -9.25 -14.24
CA SER A 662 -29.43 -10.17 -13.10
C SER A 662 -28.10 -10.32 -12.37
N PHE A 663 -28.12 -10.07 -11.07
CA PHE A 663 -26.96 -10.11 -10.19
C PHE A 663 -27.32 -10.82 -8.88
N THR A 664 -26.36 -11.54 -8.30
CA THR A 664 -26.45 -12.09 -6.94
C THR A 664 -25.58 -11.26 -6.01
N LEU A 665 -26.16 -10.70 -4.96
CA LEU A 665 -25.47 -9.93 -3.94
C LEU A 665 -25.28 -10.79 -2.68
N TYR A 666 -24.07 -10.84 -2.17
CA TYR A 666 -23.67 -11.52 -0.94
C TYR A 666 -23.23 -10.49 0.10
N ALA A 667 -23.62 -10.71 1.36
CA ALA A 667 -23.15 -9.91 2.50
C ALA A 667 -22.60 -10.82 3.59
N GLY A 668 -21.37 -10.59 4.00
CA GLY A 668 -20.70 -11.40 5.02
C GLY A 668 -19.55 -10.63 5.67
N THR A 669 -18.81 -11.29 6.57
CA THR A 669 -17.54 -10.81 7.13
C THR A 669 -16.33 -11.37 6.38
N HIS A 670 -16.58 -12.03 5.26
CA HIS A 670 -15.61 -12.68 4.37
C HIS A 670 -16.22 -12.87 2.99
N GLN A 671 -15.42 -13.29 1.99
CA GLN A 671 -15.95 -13.58 0.65
C GLN A 671 -16.86 -14.83 0.65
N PRO A 672 -17.82 -14.92 -0.29
CA PRO A 672 -18.83 -15.99 -0.32
C PRO A 672 -18.30 -17.25 -1.01
N ASP A 673 -17.26 -17.85 -0.44
CA ASP A 673 -16.69 -19.12 -0.90
C ASP A 673 -16.74 -20.19 0.18
N LYS A 674 -16.60 -21.45 -0.23
CA LYS A 674 -16.72 -22.60 0.67
C LYS A 674 -15.63 -22.61 1.75
N LEU A 675 -14.39 -22.21 1.40
CA LEU A 675 -13.28 -22.23 2.35
C LEU A 675 -13.49 -21.17 3.44
N SER A 676 -13.88 -19.94 3.05
CA SER A 676 -14.23 -18.89 4.00
C SER A 676 -15.33 -19.31 4.96
N THR A 677 -16.41 -19.94 4.46
CA THR A 677 -17.49 -20.47 5.30
C THR A 677 -16.99 -21.50 6.31
N VAL A 678 -16.13 -22.42 5.89
CA VAL A 678 -15.56 -23.43 6.79
C VAL A 678 -14.66 -22.81 7.86
N LEU A 679 -13.76 -21.90 7.45
CA LEU A 679 -12.79 -21.28 8.35
C LEU A 679 -13.44 -20.32 9.37
N SER A 680 -14.46 -19.56 8.96
CA SER A 680 -15.17 -18.61 9.82
C SER A 680 -16.32 -19.22 10.60
N SER A 681 -16.83 -20.39 10.17
CA SER A 681 -18.06 -20.99 10.65
C SER A 681 -19.29 -20.08 10.54
N THR A 682 -19.31 -19.23 9.51
CA THR A 682 -20.42 -18.32 9.17
C THR A 682 -20.72 -18.39 7.68
N GLU A 683 -21.96 -18.12 7.30
CA GLU A 683 -22.40 -18.02 5.91
C GLU A 683 -22.70 -16.58 5.53
N CYS A 684 -22.56 -16.23 4.26
CA CYS A 684 -23.01 -14.94 3.75
C CYS A 684 -24.51 -14.93 3.55
N ALA A 685 -25.18 -13.84 3.92
CA ALA A 685 -26.55 -13.56 3.50
C ALA A 685 -26.58 -13.27 1.99
N VAL A 686 -27.66 -13.66 1.31
CA VAL A 686 -27.77 -13.61 -0.16
C VAL A 686 -29.07 -12.97 -0.59
N THR A 687 -29.03 -12.14 -1.65
CA THR A 687 -30.22 -11.61 -2.33
C THR A 687 -29.99 -11.47 -3.82
N GLU A 688 -31.06 -11.62 -4.61
CA GLU A 688 -31.04 -11.41 -6.05
C GLU A 688 -31.42 -9.98 -6.41
N ILE A 689 -30.70 -9.38 -7.34
CA ILE A 689 -30.98 -8.04 -7.87
C ILE A 689 -31.34 -8.19 -9.35
N LYS A 690 -32.47 -7.59 -9.74
CA LYS A 690 -32.94 -7.54 -11.13
C LYS A 690 -33.26 -6.09 -11.50
N PHE A 691 -32.74 -5.63 -12.65
CA PHE A 691 -32.98 -4.30 -13.22
C PHE A 691 -34.06 -4.35 -14.31
#